data_5e237342980abecfeed5b16b80160b1f
#
_entry.id   5e237342980abecfeed5b16b80160b1f
#
_cell.length_a   1.000
_cell.length_b   1.000
_cell.length_c   1.000
_cell.angle_alpha   90.00
_cell.angle_beta   90.00
_cell.angle_gamma   90.00
#
_symmetry.space_group_name_H-M   'P 1'
#
loop_
_entity.id
_entity.type
_entity.pdbx_description
1 polymer ?
#
loop_
_entity_poly.entity_id
_entity_poly.type
_entity_poly.pdbx_seq_one_letter_code
_entity_poly.pdbx_strand_id
1 'polypeptide(L)'
;MNLKKINKRRMPRIKTFIKIISIFLIISLYIYGKRYKSSLSVEKNIYEQEHIQIMRESASECTLFLNKNDEFPINKPCNVLLIGSGARNTVKGGLGSGDVESRYYTTCEEGLENAGFTITTKEWLNLYPNLKQEKSYEHLNYLENLFSTYKGSGFAMVAFPEYDYDLKLNQNEEKADIAIYVLARNSGEGADRRLIKGDVLLTDTEIRDILYLNEKFTKFMLVLNVGGVVDLSPVKNVTNILLLSQLGVVTGDILADIILGKVNPSGKLATTWTSVNDYKFMKEFGNLDDTNYIEGVYVGYRYFDSAGINPLYPFGFGLSYTSFEISKISLKNEKEEIIIEVKVKNIGKFSGKEVVQVYVSPSQENIDKPYQTLVAFKKTPELEPSNEIELTLTFEFSNIARYDEKKAYYILDKGKYIIRVGNSSRNTEIFGYIKLNEDIITQELKNINSNPDFEDYKPEIVLNDDLSKIQKIKLTKEDFDLKKVEYDYETKTDPFLSNLEDKDLARLCIGNYEDRDGELSLGFAGITTRYVKGVDNYLTMADGPAGLRISKIIARDYKGYHKLNENPLTVNSYEYYEGLGKIALTKKDQENLSYYPNIEYQYATAMPIATALAQSFNEEFVQKCGDVVGKEMEIFNINLWLAPAINIHRNILCGRNFEYYSEDPFVTGKMAAAMTKGVQSHKNKGTTLKHFAGNNQEFNRLNNNSKMSERALREIYLRGFQIAIEDSEPHALMTSYNLINGIHTSSNPQLLINVLRSEWNFKGLIMTDWSHSFYSEFEISKYPPQSAFEIIKGGNNIMMPGGENDYNLLMEKLNDELLTRDDLLNCASKVYEIIELLNK
;
A
#
# COMPACT_ATOMS: atom_id res chain seq x y z
N MET A 1 5.06 -39.50 -37.23
CA MET A 1 5.85 -38.89 -38.33
C MET A 1 5.80 -37.38 -38.15
N ASN A 2 6.95 -36.80 -37.83
CA ASN A 2 7.26 -35.35 -37.84
C ASN A 2 6.52 -34.33 -36.96
N LEU A 3 6.80 -34.37 -35.67
CA LEU A 3 6.63 -33.25 -34.74
C LEU A 3 7.95 -32.53 -34.38
N LYS A 4 9.03 -32.76 -35.10
CA LYS A 4 10.38 -32.22 -34.81
C LYS A 4 10.84 -31.03 -35.67
N LYS A 5 10.01 -30.41 -36.47
CA LYS A 5 10.43 -29.37 -37.43
C LYS A 5 9.95 -27.93 -37.15
N ILE A 6 9.12 -27.68 -36.13
CA ILE A 6 8.57 -26.33 -35.90
C ILE A 6 9.38 -25.52 -34.87
N ASN A 7 10.14 -26.16 -33.99
CA ASN A 7 10.81 -25.46 -32.86
C ASN A 7 12.17 -24.81 -33.15
N LYS A 8 12.77 -24.96 -34.33
CA LYS A 8 14.11 -24.40 -34.59
C LYS A 8 14.15 -22.98 -35.18
N ARG A 9 13.04 -22.40 -35.61
CA ARG A 9 13.00 -21.07 -36.20
C ARG A 9 12.61 -19.92 -35.26
N ARG A 10 12.00 -20.18 -34.10
CA ARG A 10 11.64 -19.15 -33.10
C ARG A 10 12.76 -18.85 -32.09
N MET A 11 13.57 -19.84 -31.71
CA MET A 11 14.69 -19.67 -30.75
C MET A 11 15.73 -18.60 -31.14
N PRO A 12 16.15 -18.44 -32.41
CA PRO A 12 17.13 -17.39 -32.72
C PRO A 12 16.56 -15.96 -32.56
N ARG A 13 15.28 -15.75 -32.78
CA ARG A 13 14.67 -14.41 -32.62
C ARG A 13 14.54 -13.99 -31.16
N ILE A 14 14.21 -14.90 -30.27
CA ILE A 14 14.13 -14.64 -28.82
C ILE A 14 15.53 -14.37 -28.27
N LYS A 15 16.53 -15.21 -28.61
CA LYS A 15 17.93 -14.98 -28.20
C LYS A 15 18.50 -13.68 -28.76
N THR A 16 18.10 -13.28 -29.96
CA THR A 16 18.51 -12.02 -30.56
C THR A 16 17.83 -10.85 -29.89
N PHE A 17 16.54 -10.96 -29.53
CA PHE A 17 15.78 -9.94 -28.81
C PHE A 17 16.31 -9.75 -27.39
N ILE A 18 16.59 -10.84 -26.65
CA ILE A 18 17.22 -10.81 -25.33
C ILE A 18 18.63 -10.22 -25.41
N LYS A 19 19.45 -10.61 -26.39
CA LYS A 19 20.77 -10.00 -26.59
C LYS A 19 20.70 -8.50 -26.91
N ILE A 20 19.67 -8.06 -27.63
CA ILE A 20 19.44 -6.65 -27.91
C ILE A 20 19.06 -5.93 -26.62
N ILE A 21 18.19 -6.50 -25.79
CA ILE A 21 17.83 -5.93 -24.46
C ILE A 21 19.08 -5.89 -23.56
N SER A 22 19.86 -6.97 -23.48
CA SER A 22 21.10 -6.98 -22.67
C SER A 22 22.15 -5.97 -23.19
N ILE A 23 22.29 -5.80 -24.52
CA ILE A 23 23.17 -4.81 -25.10
C ILE A 23 22.68 -3.38 -24.86
N PHE A 24 21.38 -3.15 -24.93
CA PHE A 24 20.79 -1.84 -24.59
C PHE A 24 20.94 -1.53 -23.09
N LEU A 25 20.75 -2.49 -22.20
CA LEU A 25 21.01 -2.33 -20.76
C LEU A 25 22.51 -2.03 -20.50
N ILE A 26 23.43 -2.78 -21.13
CA ILE A 26 24.87 -2.55 -21.00
C ILE A 26 25.30 -1.17 -21.56
N ILE A 27 24.72 -0.73 -22.67
CA ILE A 27 24.97 0.58 -23.24
C ILE A 27 24.39 1.68 -22.35
N SER A 28 23.22 1.48 -21.77
CA SER A 28 22.64 2.39 -20.77
C SER A 28 23.52 2.46 -19.54
N LEU A 29 23.99 1.33 -19.01
CA LEU A 29 24.93 1.24 -17.88
C LEU A 29 26.28 1.95 -18.17
N TYR A 30 26.80 1.84 -19.40
CA TYR A 30 28.04 2.49 -19.80
C TYR A 30 27.89 4.01 -20.03
N ILE A 31 26.74 4.44 -20.51
CA ILE A 31 26.46 5.87 -20.75
C ILE A 31 26.20 6.59 -19.41
N TYR A 32 25.63 5.92 -18.41
CA TYR A 32 25.33 6.48 -17.09
C TYR A 32 26.54 6.63 -16.16
N GLY A 33 27.62 5.88 -16.36
CA GLY A 33 28.88 6.08 -15.61
C GLY A 33 29.53 7.45 -15.79
N LYS A 34 29.04 8.29 -16.72
CA LYS A 34 29.40 9.70 -16.85
C LYS A 34 28.26 10.58 -16.38
N ARG A 35 28.27 10.93 -15.10
CA ARG A 35 27.38 11.93 -14.48
C ARG A 35 27.39 13.23 -15.30
N TYR A 36 26.34 13.45 -16.06
CA TYR A 36 26.02 14.81 -16.50
C TYR A 36 25.13 15.46 -15.44
N LYS A 37 25.69 16.40 -14.68
CA LYS A 37 24.88 17.41 -13.98
C LYS A 37 24.16 18.22 -15.05
N SER A 38 22.92 17.92 -15.35
CA SER A 38 22.10 18.81 -16.12
C SER A 38 21.72 20.00 -15.24
N SER A 39 22.14 21.17 -15.63
CA SER A 39 21.81 22.44 -14.99
C SER A 39 20.42 22.94 -15.39
N LEU A 40 19.44 22.08 -15.50
CA LEU A 40 18.04 22.47 -15.55
C LEU A 40 17.56 22.70 -14.11
N SER A 41 18.09 23.73 -13.45
CA SER A 41 17.50 24.30 -12.26
C SER A 41 16.26 25.11 -12.67
N VAL A 42 15.20 24.42 -13.07
CA VAL A 42 13.89 25.06 -13.09
C VAL A 42 13.51 25.24 -11.62
N GLU A 43 13.23 26.46 -11.19
CA GLU A 43 12.78 26.74 -9.83
C GLU A 43 11.54 25.89 -9.51
N LYS A 44 11.45 25.38 -8.26
CA LYS A 44 10.26 24.65 -7.82
C LYS A 44 9.05 25.56 -7.91
N ASN A 45 7.93 25.04 -8.40
CA ASN A 45 6.66 25.75 -8.36
C ASN A 45 6.23 26.00 -6.89
N ILE A 46 5.37 26.97 -6.66
CA ILE A 46 4.92 27.33 -5.33
C ILE A 46 4.26 26.13 -4.64
N TYR A 47 3.40 25.40 -5.35
CA TYR A 47 2.75 24.22 -4.80
C TYR A 47 3.75 23.12 -4.38
N GLU A 48 4.84 22.91 -5.15
CA GLU A 48 5.87 21.92 -4.80
C GLU A 48 6.57 22.30 -3.47
N GLN A 49 6.82 23.60 -3.26
CA GLN A 49 7.45 24.08 -2.02
C GLN A 49 6.52 23.91 -0.82
N GLU A 50 5.24 24.28 -0.97
CA GLU A 50 4.21 24.13 0.07
C GLU A 50 4.01 22.64 0.43
N HIS A 51 3.90 21.76 -0.55
CA HIS A 51 3.72 20.32 -0.32
C HIS A 51 4.93 19.68 0.35
N ILE A 52 6.16 20.04 -0.06
CA ILE A 52 7.39 19.57 0.59
C ILE A 52 7.43 20.04 2.06
N GLN A 53 7.00 21.26 2.35
CA GLN A 53 6.94 21.77 3.71
C GLN A 53 5.93 20.99 4.56
N ILE A 54 4.72 20.75 4.06
CA ILE A 54 3.69 19.93 4.74
C ILE A 54 4.25 18.54 5.06
N MET A 55 4.92 17.88 4.10
CA MET A 55 5.54 16.58 4.32
C MET A 55 6.64 16.67 5.37
N ARG A 56 7.52 17.64 5.33
CA ARG A 56 8.64 17.80 6.28
C ARG A 56 8.16 18.04 7.71
N GLU A 57 7.09 18.79 7.90
CA GLU A 57 6.52 19.08 9.22
C GLU A 57 5.88 17.86 9.90
N SER A 58 5.39 16.90 9.11
CA SER A 58 4.56 15.81 9.64
C SER A 58 5.10 14.40 9.41
N ALA A 59 5.96 14.18 8.42
CA ALA A 59 6.40 12.83 8.04
C ALA A 59 7.23 12.10 9.14
N SER A 60 7.80 12.82 10.10
CA SER A 60 8.44 12.22 11.28
C SER A 60 7.45 11.37 12.11
N GLU A 61 6.15 11.64 12.03
CA GLU A 61 5.11 10.85 12.67
C GLU A 61 4.96 9.42 12.10
N CYS A 62 5.51 9.19 10.90
CA CYS A 62 5.58 7.87 10.26
C CYS A 62 6.77 7.05 10.76
N THR A 63 7.71 7.65 11.49
CA THR A 63 8.96 7.04 11.92
C THR A 63 8.91 6.60 13.39
N LEU A 64 9.69 5.57 13.74
CA LEU A 64 9.73 5.06 15.10
C LEU A 64 11.07 4.41 15.41
N PHE A 65 11.45 4.37 16.68
CA PHE A 65 12.56 3.54 17.12
C PHE A 65 12.05 2.13 17.47
N LEU A 66 12.77 1.13 16.95
CA LEU A 66 12.62 -0.26 17.40
C LEU A 66 13.47 -0.52 18.64
N ASN A 67 14.68 0.02 18.66
CA ASN A 67 15.57 0.05 19.83
C ASN A 67 16.16 1.45 19.97
N LYS A 68 16.41 1.93 21.18
CA LYS A 68 17.14 3.18 21.42
C LYS A 68 17.89 3.17 22.73
N ASN A 69 18.96 3.95 22.79
CA ASN A 69 19.65 4.39 24.01
C ASN A 69 19.55 5.92 24.16
N ASP A 70 20.24 6.50 25.11
CA ASP A 70 20.21 7.95 25.38
C ASP A 70 21.33 8.76 24.67
N GLU A 71 22.05 8.15 23.70
CA GLU A 71 23.08 8.80 22.90
C GLU A 71 22.55 9.70 21.79
N PHE A 72 21.29 9.51 21.40
CA PHE A 72 20.55 10.37 20.50
C PHE A 72 19.33 10.98 21.22
N PRO A 73 18.89 12.20 20.81
CA PRO A 73 19.43 13.03 19.72
C PRO A 73 20.73 13.72 20.10
N ILE A 74 21.48 14.18 19.07
CA ILE A 74 22.66 15.03 19.26
C ILE A 74 22.27 16.50 19.03
N ASN A 75 23.01 17.42 19.67
CA ASN A 75 22.62 18.83 19.71
C ASN A 75 23.23 19.70 18.59
N LYS A 76 24.13 19.16 17.78
CA LYS A 76 24.76 19.85 16.65
C LYS A 76 25.32 18.88 15.62
N PRO A 77 25.45 19.29 14.35
CA PRO A 77 26.12 18.49 13.31
C PRO A 77 27.56 18.19 13.66
N CYS A 78 28.07 17.06 13.18
CA CYS A 78 29.41 16.54 13.45
C CYS A 78 29.92 15.69 12.27
N ASN A 79 31.09 15.03 12.44
CA ASN A 79 31.58 14.07 11.47
C ASN A 79 30.80 12.75 11.56
N VAL A 80 30.32 12.26 10.41
CA VAL A 80 29.48 11.06 10.30
C VAL A 80 30.14 10.02 9.42
N LEU A 81 30.33 8.82 9.94
CA LEU A 81 30.55 7.62 9.15
C LEU A 81 29.18 7.15 8.63
N LEU A 82 28.93 7.31 7.33
CA LEU A 82 27.68 6.95 6.67
C LEU A 82 27.94 5.86 5.63
N ILE A 83 27.35 4.67 5.79
CA ILE A 83 27.45 3.57 4.83
C ILE A 83 26.10 2.84 4.71
N GLY A 84 26.06 1.82 3.86
CA GLY A 84 24.90 0.97 3.60
C GLY A 84 24.17 1.34 2.31
N SER A 85 23.35 0.42 1.85
CA SER A 85 22.66 0.47 0.54
C SER A 85 21.79 1.71 0.34
N GLY A 86 21.16 2.22 1.39
CA GLY A 86 20.28 3.38 1.33
C GLY A 86 20.95 4.73 1.61
N ALA A 87 22.25 4.77 1.90
CA ALA A 87 22.93 6.02 2.26
C ALA A 87 22.84 7.06 1.14
N ARG A 88 23.26 6.69 -0.08
CA ARG A 88 23.21 7.50 -1.30
C ARG A 88 22.03 7.13 -2.18
N ASN A 89 21.63 5.86 -2.19
CA ASN A 89 20.52 5.32 -2.98
C ASN A 89 19.28 5.14 -2.08
N THR A 90 18.87 6.23 -1.45
CA THR A 90 17.69 6.27 -0.58
C THR A 90 16.43 5.97 -1.38
N VAL A 91 15.65 5.02 -0.92
CA VAL A 91 14.37 4.65 -1.53
C VAL A 91 13.28 5.61 -1.05
N LYS A 92 12.70 6.37 -1.98
CA LYS A 92 11.61 7.33 -1.69
C LYS A 92 10.24 6.66 -1.56
N GLY A 93 10.03 5.56 -2.31
CA GLY A 93 8.78 4.80 -2.40
C GLY A 93 8.98 3.51 -3.17
N GLY A 94 7.91 2.71 -3.27
CA GLY A 94 7.96 1.42 -3.98
C GLY A 94 7.88 1.57 -5.50
N LEU A 95 7.87 0.43 -6.14
CA LEU A 95 8.02 0.23 -7.58
C LEU A 95 6.66 0.03 -8.27
N GLY A 96 6.54 0.41 -9.57
CA GLY A 96 5.33 0.22 -10.38
C GLY A 96 4.36 1.38 -10.29
N SER A 97 3.08 1.11 -10.09
CA SER A 97 2.05 2.14 -9.99
C SER A 97 2.28 3.12 -8.84
N GLY A 98 2.99 2.70 -7.79
CA GLY A 98 3.34 3.53 -6.64
C GLY A 98 4.54 4.47 -6.85
N ASP A 99 5.24 4.42 -8.00
CA ASP A 99 6.36 5.32 -8.25
C ASP A 99 5.88 6.68 -8.75
N VAL A 100 6.32 7.75 -8.07
CA VAL A 100 5.89 9.13 -8.33
C VAL A 100 7.03 9.93 -8.94
N GLU A 101 6.77 10.59 -10.05
CA GLU A 101 7.73 11.44 -10.76
C GLU A 101 7.83 12.82 -10.09
N SER A 102 8.71 12.91 -9.08
CA SER A 102 8.99 14.19 -8.39
C SER A 102 10.20 14.88 -9.01
N ARG A 103 10.20 16.23 -9.00
CA ARG A 103 11.37 17.03 -9.45
C ARG A 103 12.59 16.76 -8.58
N TYR A 104 12.38 16.52 -7.29
CA TYR A 104 13.41 16.48 -6.27
C TYR A 104 12.98 15.59 -5.10
N TYR A 105 13.94 14.89 -4.52
CA TYR A 105 13.82 14.31 -3.19
C TYR A 105 15.20 14.30 -2.52
N THR A 106 15.25 14.25 -1.19
CA THR A 106 16.50 14.19 -0.43
C THR A 106 16.91 12.75 -0.15
N THR A 107 18.15 12.39 -0.50
CA THR A 107 18.79 11.16 -0.03
C THR A 107 19.27 11.33 1.41
N CYS A 108 19.52 10.21 2.12
CA CYS A 108 20.08 10.26 3.48
C CYS A 108 21.42 11.02 3.52
N GLU A 109 22.29 10.81 2.51
CA GLU A 109 23.54 11.54 2.36
C GLU A 109 23.28 13.05 2.24
N GLU A 110 22.43 13.46 1.31
CA GLU A 110 22.10 14.87 1.08
C GLU A 110 21.39 15.52 2.29
N GLY A 111 20.44 14.83 2.91
CA GLY A 111 19.75 15.36 4.08
C GLY A 111 20.71 15.65 5.24
N LEU A 112 21.68 14.76 5.49
CA LEU A 112 22.73 15.00 6.49
C LEU A 112 23.65 16.16 6.09
N GLU A 113 24.12 16.22 4.83
CA GLU A 113 24.96 17.32 4.36
C GLU A 113 24.23 18.68 4.43
N ASN A 114 22.96 18.72 4.00
CA ASN A 114 22.13 19.92 4.07
C ASN A 114 21.95 20.41 5.52
N ALA A 115 21.94 19.49 6.48
CA ALA A 115 21.87 19.81 7.90
C ALA A 115 23.22 20.19 8.53
N GLY A 116 24.31 20.16 7.76
CA GLY A 116 25.65 20.60 8.16
C GLY A 116 26.58 19.49 8.67
N PHE A 117 26.22 18.21 8.52
CA PHE A 117 27.12 17.11 8.83
C PHE A 117 28.22 16.95 7.78
N THR A 118 29.38 16.44 8.22
CA THR A 118 30.51 16.10 7.34
C THR A 118 30.59 14.59 7.19
N ILE A 119 30.36 14.06 5.98
CA ILE A 119 30.44 12.63 5.72
C ILE A 119 31.90 12.21 5.54
N THR A 120 32.40 11.32 6.41
CA THR A 120 33.80 10.84 6.35
C THR A 120 34.02 9.75 5.32
N THR A 121 32.96 9.05 4.91
CA THR A 121 32.96 7.86 4.04
C THR A 121 32.63 8.14 2.57
N LYS A 122 32.97 9.33 2.07
CA LYS A 122 32.71 9.69 0.65
C LYS A 122 33.41 8.74 -0.34
N GLU A 123 34.59 8.25 0.00
CA GLU A 123 35.31 7.29 -0.83
C GLU A 123 34.55 5.96 -0.90
N TRP A 124 34.16 5.42 0.23
CA TRP A 124 33.31 4.21 0.32
C TRP A 124 32.03 4.37 -0.51
N LEU A 125 31.32 5.48 -0.33
CA LEU A 125 30.08 5.79 -1.06
C LEU A 125 30.30 5.97 -2.57
N ASN A 126 31.48 6.31 -3.03
CA ASN A 126 31.82 6.39 -4.47
C ASN A 126 32.17 5.01 -5.07
N LEU A 127 32.72 4.10 -4.27
CA LEU A 127 33.09 2.75 -4.72
C LEU A 127 31.90 1.77 -4.74
N TYR A 128 31.01 1.91 -3.78
CA TYR A 128 29.86 0.99 -3.60
C TYR A 128 28.99 0.78 -4.84
N PRO A 129 28.59 1.80 -5.62
CA PRO A 129 27.82 1.62 -6.85
C PRO A 129 28.49 0.73 -7.90
N ASN A 130 29.82 0.75 -8.00
CA ASN A 130 30.55 -0.08 -8.95
C ASN A 130 30.42 -1.57 -8.59
N LEU A 131 30.50 -1.90 -7.29
CA LEU A 131 30.31 -3.29 -6.82
C LEU A 131 28.89 -3.76 -7.08
N LYS A 132 27.90 -2.93 -6.88
CA LYS A 132 26.52 -3.24 -7.19
C LYS A 132 26.29 -3.47 -8.68
N GLN A 133 26.95 -2.68 -9.53
CA GLN A 133 26.92 -2.85 -10.98
C GLN A 133 27.50 -4.21 -11.41
N GLU A 134 28.60 -4.69 -10.82
CA GLU A 134 29.15 -6.00 -11.11
C GLU A 134 28.14 -7.13 -10.85
N LYS A 135 27.31 -6.98 -9.81
CA LYS A 135 26.25 -7.94 -9.44
C LYS A 135 24.99 -7.84 -10.28
N SER A 136 24.83 -6.79 -11.06
CA SER A 136 23.64 -6.61 -11.92
C SER A 136 23.47 -7.74 -12.95
N TYR A 137 24.56 -8.34 -13.39
CA TYR A 137 24.52 -9.49 -14.29
C TYR A 137 23.92 -10.75 -13.66
N GLU A 138 24.16 -10.98 -12.37
CA GLU A 138 23.54 -12.10 -11.64
C GLU A 138 22.03 -11.94 -11.59
N HIS A 139 21.58 -10.72 -11.34
CA HIS A 139 20.15 -10.41 -11.32
C HIS A 139 19.49 -10.54 -12.69
N LEU A 140 20.14 -10.06 -13.75
CA LEU A 140 19.66 -10.22 -15.13
C LEU A 140 19.53 -11.71 -15.52
N ASN A 141 20.50 -12.54 -15.17
CA ASN A 141 20.43 -13.98 -15.41
C ASN A 141 19.26 -14.63 -14.62
N TYR A 142 19.00 -14.15 -13.40
CA TYR A 142 17.85 -14.59 -12.63
C TYR A 142 16.53 -14.23 -13.34
N LEU A 143 16.37 -13.00 -13.82
CA LEU A 143 15.21 -12.56 -14.60
C LEU A 143 15.03 -13.36 -15.90
N GLU A 144 16.12 -13.61 -16.64
CA GLU A 144 16.09 -14.45 -17.85
C GLU A 144 15.58 -15.86 -17.56
N ASN A 145 16.01 -16.45 -16.44
CA ASN A 145 15.54 -17.77 -16.01
C ASN A 145 14.04 -17.74 -15.65
N LEU A 146 13.56 -16.74 -14.94
CA LEU A 146 12.14 -16.57 -14.65
C LEU A 146 11.32 -16.45 -15.94
N PHE A 147 11.75 -15.61 -16.87
CA PHE A 147 11.10 -15.42 -18.18
C PHE A 147 11.04 -16.73 -18.97
N SER A 148 12.13 -17.48 -18.99
CA SER A 148 12.20 -18.74 -19.74
C SER A 148 11.31 -19.83 -19.11
N THR A 149 11.15 -19.81 -17.81
CA THR A 149 10.39 -20.82 -17.04
C THR A 149 8.89 -20.54 -17.10
N TYR A 150 8.48 -19.32 -16.84
CA TYR A 150 7.08 -18.94 -16.66
C TYR A 150 6.48 -18.14 -17.82
N LYS A 151 7.32 -17.60 -18.72
CA LYS A 151 6.91 -16.79 -19.88
C LYS A 151 6.04 -15.58 -19.55
N GLY A 152 6.14 -15.10 -18.30
CA GLY A 152 5.37 -13.96 -17.82
C GLY A 152 6.04 -12.62 -18.09
N SER A 153 5.29 -11.54 -18.08
CA SER A 153 5.75 -10.17 -18.35
C SER A 153 6.06 -9.37 -17.08
N GLY A 154 5.56 -9.79 -15.91
CA GLY A 154 5.65 -9.05 -14.64
C GLY A 154 7.04 -9.02 -13.99
N PHE A 155 7.98 -9.87 -14.43
CA PHE A 155 9.29 -10.01 -13.78
C PHE A 155 10.23 -8.82 -13.98
N ALA A 156 9.91 -7.87 -14.86
CA ALA A 156 10.71 -6.66 -15.05
C ALA A 156 10.74 -5.75 -13.80
N MET A 157 9.81 -5.95 -12.87
CA MET A 157 9.69 -5.17 -11.64
C MET A 157 10.19 -5.91 -10.38
N VAL A 158 10.88 -7.04 -10.54
CA VAL A 158 11.54 -7.70 -9.42
C VAL A 158 12.64 -6.81 -8.87
N ALA A 159 12.50 -6.40 -7.63
CA ALA A 159 13.48 -5.54 -6.98
C ALA A 159 14.87 -6.19 -6.94
N PHE A 160 15.90 -5.37 -7.17
CA PHE A 160 17.29 -5.80 -7.09
C PHE A 160 17.63 -6.09 -5.62
N PRO A 161 18.05 -7.33 -5.27
CA PRO A 161 18.44 -7.64 -3.90
C PRO A 161 19.79 -7.02 -3.57
N GLU A 162 20.07 -6.83 -2.30
CA GLU A 162 21.41 -6.50 -1.85
C GLU A 162 22.32 -7.74 -1.94
N TYR A 163 23.58 -7.54 -2.23
CA TYR A 163 24.58 -8.60 -2.34
C TYR A 163 25.71 -8.43 -1.33
N ASP A 164 26.37 -9.53 -1.00
CA ASP A 164 27.62 -9.45 -0.23
C ASP A 164 28.71 -8.74 -1.02
N TYR A 165 29.50 -7.91 -0.36
CA TYR A 165 30.62 -7.16 -0.92
C TYR A 165 31.86 -7.20 0.00
N ASP A 166 33.04 -7.03 -0.59
CA ASP A 166 34.31 -6.92 0.17
C ASP A 166 34.85 -5.48 0.10
N LEU A 167 34.10 -4.56 0.68
CA LEU A 167 34.52 -3.16 0.83
C LEU A 167 34.71 -2.88 2.32
N LYS A 168 35.93 -2.44 2.70
CA LYS A 168 36.32 -2.15 4.08
C LYS A 168 36.51 -0.66 4.28
N LEU A 169 36.22 -0.22 5.47
CA LEU A 169 36.50 1.15 5.90
C LEU A 169 38.01 1.34 6.07
N ASN A 170 38.52 2.49 5.68
CA ASN A 170 39.89 2.88 5.96
C ASN A 170 39.99 3.67 7.27
N GLN A 171 41.22 3.83 7.82
CA GLN A 171 41.45 4.48 9.12
C GLN A 171 40.97 5.94 9.18
N ASN A 172 40.89 6.64 8.04
CA ASN A 172 40.40 8.02 8.02
C ASN A 172 38.89 8.09 8.01
N GLU A 173 38.22 7.16 7.31
CA GLU A 173 36.77 7.04 7.29
C GLU A 173 36.22 6.74 8.69
N GLU A 174 36.96 5.98 9.47
CA GLU A 174 36.60 5.64 10.86
C GLU A 174 36.80 6.77 11.89
N LYS A 175 37.38 7.91 11.50
CA LYS A 175 37.49 9.10 12.32
C LYS A 175 36.22 9.93 12.30
N ALA A 176 35.16 9.40 12.86
CA ALA A 176 33.84 10.03 12.93
C ALA A 176 33.35 10.10 14.38
N ASP A 177 32.48 11.05 14.67
CA ASP A 177 31.88 11.25 15.98
C ASP A 177 30.67 10.31 16.19
N ILE A 178 29.98 9.98 15.09
CA ILE A 178 28.83 9.06 15.04
C ILE A 178 28.93 8.15 13.82
N ALA A 179 28.26 7.00 13.87
CA ALA A 179 28.15 6.10 12.74
C ALA A 179 26.67 5.79 12.41
N ILE A 180 26.35 5.76 11.13
CA ILE A 180 25.02 5.48 10.60
C ILE A 180 25.14 4.43 9.50
N TYR A 181 24.38 3.33 9.64
CA TYR A 181 24.20 2.35 8.59
C TYR A 181 22.78 2.47 8.04
N VAL A 182 22.61 2.78 6.74
CA VAL A 182 21.31 2.88 6.12
C VAL A 182 21.04 1.62 5.30
N LEU A 183 20.16 0.77 5.81
CA LEU A 183 19.71 -0.45 5.15
C LEU A 183 18.48 -0.12 4.31
N ALA A 184 18.57 -0.25 3.00
CA ALA A 184 17.45 -0.03 2.09
C ALA A 184 16.94 -1.34 1.48
N ARG A 185 15.63 -1.43 1.31
CA ARG A 185 14.94 -2.47 0.53
C ARG A 185 13.84 -1.83 -0.29
N ASN A 186 13.70 -2.28 -1.52
CA ASN A 186 12.59 -1.90 -2.38
C ASN A 186 11.72 -3.11 -2.70
N SER A 187 10.46 -2.86 -3.05
CA SER A 187 9.50 -3.86 -3.53
C SER A 187 8.47 -3.16 -4.41
N GLY A 188 7.67 -3.90 -5.14
CA GLY A 188 6.76 -3.25 -6.08
C GLY A 188 5.72 -4.14 -6.69
N GLU A 189 4.99 -3.54 -7.58
CA GLU A 189 3.94 -4.15 -8.37
C GLU A 189 4.52 -5.17 -9.37
N GLY A 190 3.82 -6.29 -9.55
CA GLY A 190 4.16 -7.33 -10.53
C GLY A 190 5.19 -8.35 -10.04
N ALA A 191 5.74 -8.20 -8.83
CA ALA A 191 6.69 -9.18 -8.27
C ALA A 191 6.68 -9.18 -6.75
N ASP A 192 6.65 -10.36 -6.17
CA ASP A 192 6.74 -10.56 -4.73
C ASP A 192 8.18 -10.48 -4.23
N ARG A 193 8.32 -10.15 -2.95
CA ARG A 193 9.58 -10.20 -2.22
C ARG A 193 10.02 -11.65 -2.02
N ARG A 194 11.31 -11.83 -1.82
CA ARG A 194 11.90 -13.16 -1.74
C ARG A 194 12.50 -13.44 -0.37
N LEU A 195 12.33 -14.67 0.10
CA LEU A 195 12.96 -15.14 1.35
C LEU A 195 14.43 -15.51 1.09
N ILE A 196 15.23 -14.53 0.68
CA ILE A 196 16.66 -14.65 0.38
C ILE A 196 17.46 -13.55 1.08
N LYS A 197 18.78 -13.76 1.20
CA LYS A 197 19.72 -12.71 1.63
C LYS A 197 19.67 -11.53 0.65
N GLY A 198 19.68 -10.33 1.21
CA GLY A 198 19.60 -9.09 0.46
C GLY A 198 18.17 -8.62 0.11
N ASP A 199 17.15 -9.40 0.44
CA ASP A 199 15.75 -8.96 0.39
C ASP A 199 15.15 -9.03 1.81
N VAL A 200 14.37 -10.05 2.16
CA VAL A 200 13.80 -10.20 3.51
C VAL A 200 14.87 -10.52 4.54
N LEU A 201 15.87 -11.33 4.16
CA LEU A 201 17.03 -11.65 5.02
C LEU A 201 18.17 -10.68 4.79
N LEU A 202 18.94 -10.41 5.84
CA LEU A 202 20.19 -9.64 5.75
C LEU A 202 21.27 -10.47 5.06
N THR A 203 22.18 -9.78 4.32
CA THR A 203 23.40 -10.40 3.82
C THR A 203 24.43 -10.60 4.94
N ASP A 204 25.44 -11.45 4.72
CA ASP A 204 26.51 -11.65 5.73
C ASP A 204 27.32 -10.35 5.92
N THR A 205 27.50 -9.59 4.84
CA THR A 205 28.18 -8.30 4.88
C THR A 205 27.41 -7.25 5.69
N GLU A 206 26.09 -7.15 5.49
CA GLU A 206 25.24 -6.26 6.28
C GLU A 206 25.32 -6.58 7.76
N ILE A 207 25.19 -7.87 8.12
CA ILE A 207 25.31 -8.31 9.52
C ILE A 207 26.69 -7.96 10.10
N ARG A 208 27.78 -8.26 9.37
CA ARG A 208 29.15 -7.95 9.78
C ARG A 208 29.31 -6.45 10.07
N ASP A 209 28.95 -5.61 9.12
CA ASP A 209 29.19 -4.17 9.20
C ASP A 209 28.32 -3.51 10.27
N ILE A 210 27.05 -3.89 10.37
CA ILE A 210 26.15 -3.39 11.40
C ILE A 210 26.67 -3.73 12.80
N LEU A 211 27.07 -5.00 13.04
CA LEU A 211 27.56 -5.42 14.35
C LEU A 211 28.91 -4.78 14.68
N TYR A 212 29.82 -4.66 13.69
CA TYR A 212 31.10 -3.97 13.84
C TYR A 212 30.92 -2.50 14.24
N LEU A 213 30.03 -1.77 13.56
CA LEU A 213 29.77 -0.36 13.88
C LEU A 213 29.10 -0.20 15.24
N ASN A 214 28.18 -1.09 15.61
CA ASN A 214 27.52 -1.06 16.91
C ASN A 214 28.49 -1.34 18.08
N GLU A 215 29.51 -2.17 17.86
CA GLU A 215 30.54 -2.41 18.87
C GLU A 215 31.51 -1.23 18.98
N LYS A 216 31.88 -0.66 17.83
CA LYS A 216 32.91 0.38 17.74
C LYS A 216 32.43 1.76 18.15
N PHE A 217 31.21 2.14 17.86
CA PHE A 217 30.66 3.46 18.07
C PHE A 217 29.55 3.44 19.13
N THR A 218 29.77 4.16 20.24
CA THR A 218 28.70 4.35 21.24
C THR A 218 27.47 5.03 20.63
N LYS A 219 27.72 5.97 19.69
CA LYS A 219 26.72 6.68 18.91
C LYS A 219 26.57 6.02 17.54
N PHE A 220 26.01 4.82 17.51
CA PHE A 220 25.65 4.11 16.28
C PHE A 220 24.14 4.09 16.09
N MET A 221 23.69 4.22 14.84
CA MET A 221 22.29 4.08 14.47
C MET A 221 22.15 3.21 13.20
N LEU A 222 21.41 2.13 13.31
CA LEU A 222 20.88 1.38 12.17
C LEU A 222 19.58 2.05 11.69
N VAL A 223 19.57 2.55 10.46
CA VAL A 223 18.43 3.19 9.82
C VAL A 223 17.82 2.24 8.81
N LEU A 224 16.54 1.98 8.92
CA LEU A 224 15.77 1.10 8.02
C LEU A 224 14.95 1.94 7.04
N ASN A 225 15.46 2.07 5.82
CA ASN A 225 14.77 2.71 4.68
C ASN A 225 14.08 1.61 3.84
N VAL A 226 13.00 1.07 4.38
CA VAL A 226 12.32 -0.11 3.85
C VAL A 226 10.81 0.09 3.79
N GLY A 227 10.15 -0.55 2.81
CA GLY A 227 8.69 -0.53 2.64
C GLY A 227 7.96 -1.71 3.26
N GLY A 228 8.65 -2.62 3.94
CA GLY A 228 8.08 -3.81 4.57
C GLY A 228 9.08 -4.52 5.47
N VAL A 229 8.63 -5.61 6.09
CA VAL A 229 9.40 -6.35 7.11
C VAL A 229 10.72 -6.88 6.56
N VAL A 230 11.79 -6.75 7.36
CA VAL A 230 13.10 -7.40 7.19
C VAL A 230 13.40 -8.19 8.46
N ASP A 231 13.98 -9.38 8.33
CA ASP A 231 14.36 -10.19 9.50
C ASP A 231 15.57 -9.60 10.20
N LEU A 232 15.32 -8.94 11.33
CA LEU A 232 16.34 -8.31 12.17
C LEU A 232 16.90 -9.25 13.24
N SER A 233 16.53 -10.54 13.27
CA SER A 233 16.98 -11.50 14.29
C SER A 233 18.49 -11.52 14.47
N PRO A 234 19.35 -11.45 13.40
CA PRO A 234 20.79 -11.44 13.56
C PRO A 234 21.35 -10.18 14.23
N VAL A 235 20.61 -9.07 14.17
CA VAL A 235 21.04 -7.74 14.65
C VAL A 235 20.11 -7.17 15.73
N LYS A 236 19.27 -7.99 16.33
CA LYS A 236 18.24 -7.57 17.32
C LYS A 236 18.80 -6.83 18.54
N ASN A 237 20.08 -7.02 18.87
CA ASN A 237 20.74 -6.40 20.00
C ASN A 237 21.44 -5.07 19.65
N VAL A 238 21.28 -4.54 18.44
CA VAL A 238 21.77 -3.23 18.05
C VAL A 238 21.12 -2.16 18.92
N THR A 239 21.92 -1.23 19.43
CA THR A 239 21.50 -0.28 20.46
C THR A 239 20.48 0.75 19.98
N ASN A 240 20.61 1.24 18.73
CA ASN A 240 19.64 2.16 18.13
C ASN A 240 19.23 1.63 16.75
N ILE A 241 17.94 1.38 16.58
CA ILE A 241 17.33 0.97 15.31
C ILE A 241 16.16 1.92 15.02
N LEU A 242 16.33 2.75 13.99
CA LEU A 242 15.31 3.68 13.51
C LEU A 242 14.61 3.08 12.28
N LEU A 243 13.31 2.81 12.36
CA LEU A 243 12.50 2.58 11.18
C LEU A 243 12.15 3.94 10.57
N LEU A 244 12.94 4.33 9.56
CA LEU A 244 12.73 5.56 8.79
C LEU A 244 11.60 5.39 7.79
N SER A 245 11.39 4.18 7.29
CA SER A 245 10.48 3.85 6.20
C SER A 245 10.86 4.56 4.87
N GLN A 246 9.90 4.76 3.99
CA GLN A 246 10.04 5.46 2.70
C GLN A 246 9.11 6.68 2.75
N LEU A 247 9.69 7.87 2.92
CA LEU A 247 8.95 9.09 3.25
C LEU A 247 8.82 10.06 2.04
N GLY A 248 8.88 9.51 0.82
CA GLY A 248 8.76 10.32 -0.38
C GLY A 248 9.87 11.37 -0.51
N VAL A 249 9.48 12.60 -0.81
CA VAL A 249 10.42 13.68 -1.14
C VAL A 249 11.31 14.14 0.02
N VAL A 250 10.95 13.83 1.29
CA VAL A 250 11.61 14.37 2.49
C VAL A 250 12.43 13.32 3.26
N THR A 251 12.65 12.14 2.71
CA THR A 251 13.24 11.01 3.44
C THR A 251 14.58 11.36 4.12
N GLY A 252 15.51 11.98 3.40
CA GLY A 252 16.81 12.38 3.96
C GLY A 252 16.72 13.54 4.92
N ASP A 253 15.85 14.51 4.67
CA ASP A 253 15.64 15.65 5.56
C ASP A 253 15.11 15.20 6.93
N ILE A 254 14.15 14.29 6.95
CA ILE A 254 13.57 13.75 8.20
C ILE A 254 14.61 12.97 9.00
N LEU A 255 15.48 12.18 8.35
CA LEU A 255 16.57 11.50 9.04
C LEU A 255 17.47 12.49 9.79
N ALA A 256 17.89 13.56 9.11
CA ALA A 256 18.75 14.58 9.70
C ALA A 256 18.06 15.32 10.85
N ASP A 257 16.79 15.67 10.70
CA ASP A 257 16.01 16.37 11.71
C ASP A 257 15.76 15.46 12.96
N ILE A 258 15.59 14.14 12.78
CA ILE A 258 15.51 13.17 13.89
C ILE A 258 16.85 13.13 14.64
N ILE A 259 17.98 12.94 13.94
CA ILE A 259 19.30 12.84 14.57
C ILE A 259 19.62 14.07 15.40
N LEU A 260 19.24 15.27 14.93
CA LEU A 260 19.42 16.55 15.62
C LEU A 260 18.36 16.84 16.69
N GLY A 261 17.36 15.97 16.87
CA GLY A 261 16.27 16.19 17.81
C GLY A 261 15.36 17.36 17.48
N LYS A 262 15.34 17.83 16.23
CA LYS A 262 14.41 18.88 15.79
C LYS A 262 12.97 18.34 15.68
N VAL A 263 12.84 17.06 15.43
CA VAL A 263 11.57 16.31 15.44
C VAL A 263 11.74 15.03 16.27
N ASN A 264 10.65 14.58 16.86
CA ASN A 264 10.62 13.38 17.67
C ASN A 264 9.78 12.29 16.97
N PRO A 265 10.35 11.12 16.62
CA PRO A 265 9.58 10.00 16.09
C PRO A 265 8.40 9.64 16.99
N SER A 266 7.24 9.43 16.42
CA SER A 266 6.01 9.09 17.16
C SER A 266 5.15 8.06 16.46
N GLY A 267 5.73 7.35 15.48
CA GLY A 267 5.07 6.26 14.76
C GLY A 267 4.92 5.00 15.60
N LYS A 268 4.01 4.15 15.15
CA LYS A 268 3.75 2.81 15.70
C LYS A 268 3.70 1.80 14.57
N LEU A 269 4.21 0.59 14.79
CA LEU A 269 4.19 -0.46 13.78
C LEU A 269 2.77 -0.79 13.32
N ALA A 270 2.52 -0.68 12.05
CA ALA A 270 1.27 -1.10 11.41
C ALA A 270 1.27 -2.59 11.00
N THR A 271 2.38 -3.27 11.21
CA THR A 271 2.62 -4.68 10.91
C THR A 271 3.54 -5.26 11.98
N THR A 272 3.28 -6.49 12.41
CA THR A 272 4.14 -7.21 13.38
C THR A 272 5.48 -7.57 12.73
N TRP A 273 6.60 -7.35 13.44
CA TRP A 273 7.95 -7.67 13.00
C TRP A 273 8.56 -8.77 13.87
N THR A 274 8.97 -9.87 13.26
CA THR A 274 9.63 -10.98 13.98
C THR A 274 10.56 -11.75 13.05
N SER A 275 11.19 -12.83 13.57
CA SER A 275 11.94 -13.76 12.75
C SER A 275 11.05 -14.42 11.71
N VAL A 276 11.58 -14.64 10.51
CA VAL A 276 10.86 -15.35 9.44
C VAL A 276 10.40 -16.75 9.86
N ASN A 277 11.06 -17.35 10.83
CA ASN A 277 10.70 -18.67 11.37
C ASN A 277 9.40 -18.66 12.20
N ASP A 278 8.95 -17.51 12.68
CA ASP A 278 7.75 -17.35 13.49
C ASP A 278 6.48 -17.18 12.63
N TYR A 279 6.64 -16.86 11.33
CA TYR A 279 5.53 -16.74 10.38
C TYR A 279 5.10 -18.12 9.88
N LYS A 280 4.18 -18.75 10.58
CA LYS A 280 3.73 -20.13 10.33
C LYS A 280 3.23 -20.37 8.90
N PHE A 281 2.54 -19.39 8.32
CA PHE A 281 1.82 -19.53 7.05
C PHE A 281 2.62 -19.06 5.82
N MET A 282 3.94 -18.89 5.95
CA MET A 282 4.82 -18.49 4.83
C MET A 282 4.74 -19.41 3.62
N LYS A 283 4.47 -20.70 3.84
CA LYS A 283 4.38 -21.71 2.78
C LYS A 283 3.08 -21.64 1.96
N GLU A 284 2.06 -20.99 2.52
CA GLU A 284 0.76 -20.78 1.89
C GLU A 284 0.73 -19.43 1.16
N PHE A 285 1.82 -19.13 0.43
CA PHE A 285 1.99 -17.88 -0.31
C PHE A 285 2.73 -18.12 -1.62
N GLY A 286 2.37 -17.38 -2.67
CA GLY A 286 3.06 -17.42 -3.96
C GLY A 286 2.78 -18.70 -4.77
N ASN A 287 1.66 -19.36 -4.53
CA ASN A 287 1.23 -20.50 -5.35
C ASN A 287 0.74 -20.00 -6.73
N LEU A 288 0.96 -20.80 -7.78
CA LEU A 288 0.60 -20.40 -9.14
C LEU A 288 -0.92 -20.22 -9.32
N ASP A 289 -1.70 -21.26 -9.00
CA ASP A 289 -3.14 -21.27 -9.27
C ASP A 289 -3.99 -21.01 -8.04
N ASP A 290 -3.88 -21.86 -7.02
CA ASP A 290 -4.70 -21.78 -5.81
C ASP A 290 -3.82 -21.44 -4.60
N THR A 291 -4.10 -20.32 -3.94
CA THR A 291 -3.48 -19.92 -2.67
C THR A 291 -4.47 -20.05 -1.54
N ASN A 292 -4.21 -20.95 -0.60
CA ASN A 292 -5.09 -21.23 0.53
C ASN A 292 -4.80 -20.27 1.69
N TYR A 293 -5.81 -19.53 2.12
CA TYR A 293 -5.74 -18.58 3.24
C TYR A 293 -6.15 -19.31 4.53
N ILE A 294 -5.39 -20.38 4.84
CA ILE A 294 -5.70 -21.31 5.95
C ILE A 294 -5.59 -20.66 7.33
N GLU A 295 -4.94 -19.52 7.43
CA GLU A 295 -4.87 -18.74 8.67
C GLU A 295 -6.22 -18.18 9.11
N GLY A 296 -7.19 -18.11 8.21
CA GLY A 296 -8.52 -17.59 8.50
C GLY A 296 -8.46 -16.15 9.00
N VAL A 297 -9.03 -15.87 10.18
CA VAL A 297 -9.00 -14.54 10.80
C VAL A 297 -7.69 -14.22 11.54
N TYR A 298 -6.75 -15.17 11.61
CA TYR A 298 -5.50 -15.04 12.35
C TYR A 298 -4.38 -14.46 11.48
N VAL A 299 -4.56 -13.23 11.01
CA VAL A 299 -3.57 -12.46 10.25
C VAL A 299 -2.82 -11.51 11.19
N GLY A 300 -1.49 -11.39 11.00
CA GLY A 300 -0.66 -10.45 11.75
C GLY A 300 -0.72 -10.69 13.27
N TYR A 301 -0.85 -9.63 14.07
CA TYR A 301 -0.88 -9.72 15.54
C TYR A 301 -2.01 -10.62 16.05
N ARG A 302 -3.11 -10.75 15.31
CA ARG A 302 -4.18 -11.68 15.68
C ARG A 302 -3.66 -13.10 15.78
N TYR A 303 -2.75 -13.48 14.90
CA TYR A 303 -2.07 -14.78 14.98
C TYR A 303 -1.07 -14.83 16.13
N PHE A 304 -0.11 -13.90 16.19
CA PHE A 304 0.97 -13.94 17.17
C PHE A 304 0.46 -13.88 18.62
N ASP A 305 -0.55 -13.04 18.87
CA ASP A 305 -1.15 -12.90 20.17
C ASP A 305 -1.96 -14.16 20.57
N SER A 306 -2.69 -14.73 19.61
CA SER A 306 -3.50 -15.93 19.83
C SER A 306 -2.67 -17.21 19.99
N ALA A 307 -1.57 -17.32 19.27
CA ALA A 307 -0.65 -18.46 19.34
C ALA A 307 0.36 -18.35 20.50
N GLY A 308 0.33 -17.24 21.28
CA GLY A 308 1.27 -17.02 22.37
C GLY A 308 2.71 -16.80 21.93
N ILE A 309 2.96 -16.44 20.67
CA ILE A 309 4.29 -16.17 20.12
C ILE A 309 4.69 -14.73 20.45
N ASN A 310 5.88 -14.55 21.03
CA ASN A 310 6.42 -13.23 21.31
C ASN A 310 7.22 -12.73 20.10
N PRO A 311 6.69 -11.77 19.32
CA PRO A 311 7.44 -11.21 18.21
C PRO A 311 8.60 -10.34 18.71
N LEU A 312 9.56 -10.04 17.83
CA LEU A 312 10.64 -9.08 18.14
C LEU A 312 10.05 -7.71 18.45
N TYR A 313 9.12 -7.27 17.61
CA TYR A 313 8.39 -6.01 17.77
C TYR A 313 6.91 -6.21 17.43
N PRO A 314 6.02 -6.08 18.43
CA PRO A 314 4.60 -6.34 18.23
C PRO A 314 3.90 -5.22 17.43
N PHE A 315 2.73 -5.51 16.93
CA PHE A 315 1.84 -4.52 16.32
C PHE A 315 1.57 -3.35 17.29
N GLY A 316 1.56 -2.14 16.77
CA GLY A 316 1.34 -0.93 17.55
C GLY A 316 2.58 -0.45 18.35
N PHE A 317 3.69 -1.21 18.34
CA PHE A 317 4.90 -0.84 19.05
C PHE A 317 5.66 0.30 18.34
N GLY A 318 6.30 1.17 19.14
CA GLY A 318 7.20 2.20 18.65
C GLY A 318 7.70 3.05 19.80
N LEU A 319 9.03 3.24 19.85
CA LEU A 319 9.70 4.09 20.84
C LEU A 319 9.94 5.49 20.27
N SER A 320 10.09 6.44 21.16
CA SER A 320 10.29 7.87 20.92
C SER A 320 11.45 8.37 21.79
N TYR A 321 11.92 9.59 21.61
CA TYR A 321 12.90 10.22 22.52
C TYR A 321 12.33 10.50 23.91
N THR A 322 11.00 10.47 24.04
CA THR A 322 10.30 10.67 25.31
C THR A 322 9.49 9.45 25.73
N SER A 323 8.87 9.49 26.89
CA SER A 323 8.03 8.41 27.42
C SER A 323 6.72 8.98 27.93
N PHE A 324 5.66 8.18 27.87
CA PHE A 324 4.33 8.59 28.27
C PHE A 324 3.75 7.63 29.29
N GLU A 325 2.91 8.16 30.18
CA GLU A 325 2.05 7.41 31.08
C GLU A 325 0.61 7.54 30.59
N ILE A 326 -0.06 6.40 30.40
CA ILE A 326 -1.49 6.32 30.05
C ILE A 326 -2.24 5.84 31.30
N SER A 327 -3.16 6.63 31.80
CA SER A 327 -3.93 6.29 32.98
C SER A 327 -5.44 6.37 32.73
N LYS A 328 -6.20 5.50 33.40
CA LYS A 328 -7.65 5.43 33.29
C LYS A 328 -8.32 6.61 33.97
N ILE A 329 -9.25 7.29 33.27
CA ILE A 329 -10.20 8.22 33.87
C ILE A 329 -11.55 7.53 34.06
N SER A 330 -12.18 7.11 32.96
CA SER A 330 -13.47 6.48 33.00
C SER A 330 -13.69 5.43 31.89
N LEU A 331 -14.66 4.55 32.14
CA LEU A 331 -15.19 3.63 31.13
C LEU A 331 -16.72 3.65 31.28
N LYS A 332 -17.41 4.01 30.22
CA LYS A 332 -18.89 4.17 30.22
C LYS A 332 -19.44 3.54 28.91
N ASN A 333 -20.75 3.46 28.82
CA ASN A 333 -21.44 3.13 27.59
C ASN A 333 -22.72 3.98 27.44
N GLU A 334 -23.07 4.25 26.18
CA GLU A 334 -24.36 4.78 25.75
C GLU A 334 -24.93 3.80 24.73
N LYS A 335 -25.90 2.96 25.16
CA LYS A 335 -26.30 1.76 24.42
C LYS A 335 -25.08 0.89 24.12
N GLU A 336 -24.87 0.52 22.86
CA GLU A 336 -23.74 -0.27 22.43
C GLU A 336 -22.44 0.55 22.22
N GLU A 337 -22.49 1.89 22.18
CA GLU A 337 -21.30 2.72 22.09
C GLU A 337 -20.51 2.69 23.40
N ILE A 338 -19.27 2.27 23.32
CA ILE A 338 -18.33 2.22 24.44
C ILE A 338 -17.48 3.47 24.42
N ILE A 339 -17.44 4.17 25.55
CA ILE A 339 -16.73 5.43 25.74
C ILE A 339 -15.62 5.23 26.77
N ILE A 340 -14.39 5.49 26.38
CA ILE A 340 -13.17 5.35 27.19
C ILE A 340 -12.50 6.70 27.29
N GLU A 341 -12.33 7.16 28.53
CA GLU A 341 -11.59 8.39 28.81
C GLU A 341 -10.26 8.03 29.48
N VAL A 342 -9.18 8.55 28.94
CA VAL A 342 -7.82 8.35 29.43
C VAL A 342 -7.10 9.67 29.59
N LYS A 343 -6.15 9.70 30.52
CA LYS A 343 -5.17 10.75 30.66
C LYS A 343 -3.84 10.26 30.12
N VAL A 344 -3.22 11.03 29.25
CA VAL A 344 -1.88 10.80 28.72
C VAL A 344 -0.94 11.89 29.20
N LYS A 345 0.14 11.52 29.87
CA LYS A 345 1.14 12.44 30.42
C LYS A 345 2.51 12.16 29.82
N ASN A 346 3.19 13.19 29.35
CA ASN A 346 4.59 13.10 28.96
C ASN A 346 5.47 13.08 30.24
N ILE A 347 6.07 11.94 30.55
CA ILE A 347 6.93 11.72 31.70
C ILE A 347 8.43 11.77 31.38
N GLY A 348 8.77 12.01 30.10
CA GLY A 348 10.15 12.08 29.63
C GLY A 348 10.69 13.50 29.53
N LYS A 349 11.78 13.66 28.76
CA LYS A 349 12.56 14.91 28.67
C LYS A 349 12.34 15.71 27.38
N PHE A 350 11.70 15.14 26.39
CA PHE A 350 11.48 15.74 25.07
C PHE A 350 9.98 15.92 24.81
N SER A 351 9.62 16.94 24.06
CA SER A 351 8.27 17.07 23.49
C SER A 351 8.00 15.91 22.56
N GLY A 352 6.76 15.44 22.51
CA GLY A 352 6.39 14.34 21.64
C GLY A 352 4.90 13.97 21.65
N LYS A 353 4.55 12.98 20.85
CA LYS A 353 3.19 12.48 20.69
C LYS A 353 3.13 10.99 21.04
N GLU A 354 2.01 10.56 21.60
CA GLU A 354 1.73 9.15 21.89
C GLU A 354 0.43 8.70 21.19
N VAL A 355 0.33 7.39 20.90
CA VAL A 355 -0.86 6.76 20.37
C VAL A 355 -1.50 5.86 21.41
N VAL A 356 -2.70 6.21 21.84
CA VAL A 356 -3.52 5.36 22.69
C VAL A 356 -4.26 4.35 21.79
N GLN A 357 -4.19 3.08 22.15
CA GLN A 357 -4.78 1.96 21.41
C GLN A 357 -5.72 1.18 22.32
N VAL A 358 -6.92 0.87 21.82
CA VAL A 358 -7.93 0.09 22.56
C VAL A 358 -8.13 -1.24 21.86
N TYR A 359 -7.97 -2.31 22.62
CA TYR A 359 -8.19 -3.68 22.17
C TYR A 359 -9.32 -4.33 22.97
N VAL A 360 -10.04 -5.24 22.33
CA VAL A 360 -11.03 -6.09 22.97
C VAL A 360 -10.62 -7.54 22.85
N SER A 361 -10.51 -8.24 23.99
CA SER A 361 -10.32 -9.69 24.07
C SER A 361 -11.67 -10.37 24.28
N PRO A 362 -12.23 -11.06 23.27
CA PRO A 362 -13.55 -11.68 23.36
C PRO A 362 -13.51 -13.00 24.15
N SER A 363 -14.67 -13.41 24.67
CA SER A 363 -14.84 -14.72 25.32
C SER A 363 -14.52 -15.86 24.36
N GLN A 364 -13.81 -16.88 24.85
CA GLN A 364 -13.40 -18.07 24.09
C GLN A 364 -14.31 -19.29 24.37
N GLU A 365 -15.47 -19.11 25.04
CA GLU A 365 -16.26 -20.24 25.57
C GLU A 365 -16.89 -21.13 24.48
N ASN A 366 -17.26 -20.59 23.33
CA ASN A 366 -18.04 -21.31 22.32
C ASN A 366 -17.32 -21.54 20.99
N ILE A 367 -16.61 -20.55 20.49
CA ILE A 367 -15.91 -20.53 19.19
C ILE A 367 -14.62 -19.78 19.37
N ASP A 368 -13.57 -20.25 18.70
CA ASP A 368 -12.29 -19.58 18.64
C ASP A 368 -12.41 -18.16 18.03
N LYS A 369 -11.78 -17.20 18.66
CA LYS A 369 -11.68 -15.80 18.22
C LYS A 369 -10.26 -15.32 18.47
N PRO A 370 -9.77 -14.30 17.75
CA PRO A 370 -8.48 -13.71 18.07
C PRO A 370 -8.37 -13.33 19.54
N TYR A 371 -7.18 -13.53 20.14
CA TYR A 371 -6.91 -13.15 21.53
C TYR A 371 -7.38 -11.73 21.83
N GLN A 372 -7.14 -10.83 20.90
CA GLN A 372 -7.63 -9.45 20.93
C GLN A 372 -7.73 -8.85 19.53
N THR A 373 -8.57 -7.82 19.43
CA THR A 373 -8.77 -7.05 18.19
C THR A 373 -8.72 -5.56 18.51
N LEU A 374 -8.00 -4.76 17.73
CA LEU A 374 -7.98 -3.30 17.83
C LEU A 374 -9.34 -2.74 17.41
N VAL A 375 -9.92 -1.87 18.24
CA VAL A 375 -11.26 -1.29 18.03
C VAL A 375 -11.26 0.23 18.02
N ALA A 376 -10.27 0.86 18.62
CA ALA A 376 -10.08 2.31 18.56
C ALA A 376 -8.62 2.68 18.76
N PHE A 377 -8.21 3.79 18.19
CA PHE A 377 -6.94 4.44 18.47
C PHE A 377 -7.08 5.95 18.40
N LYS A 378 -6.20 6.66 19.10
CA LYS A 378 -6.12 8.12 19.02
C LYS A 378 -4.73 8.61 19.33
N LYS A 379 -4.20 9.51 18.51
CA LYS A 379 -2.90 10.15 18.72
C LYS A 379 -3.08 11.45 19.48
N THR A 380 -2.18 11.73 20.45
CA THR A 380 -2.16 13.01 21.16
C THR A 380 -1.67 14.13 20.25
N PRO A 381 -2.03 15.38 20.51
CA PRO A 381 -1.21 16.50 20.08
C PRO A 381 0.19 16.38 20.67
N GLU A 382 1.12 17.26 20.26
CA GLU A 382 2.44 17.31 20.85
C GLU A 382 2.36 17.76 22.31
N LEU A 383 2.95 16.99 23.21
CA LEU A 383 3.00 17.27 24.65
C LEU A 383 4.41 17.61 25.08
N GLU A 384 4.57 18.78 25.67
CA GLU A 384 5.80 19.17 26.34
C GLU A 384 6.09 18.29 27.56
N PRO A 385 7.36 18.18 28.02
CA PRO A 385 7.69 17.46 29.26
C PRO A 385 6.80 17.86 30.42
N SER A 386 6.29 16.88 31.14
CA SER A 386 5.36 17.00 32.27
C SER A 386 3.92 17.43 31.92
N ASN A 387 3.63 17.83 30.68
CA ASN A 387 2.27 18.15 30.27
C ASN A 387 1.42 16.88 30.12
N GLU A 388 0.11 17.03 30.31
CA GLU A 388 -0.86 15.97 30.19
C GLU A 388 -2.10 16.42 29.40
N ILE A 389 -2.80 15.46 28.81
CA ILE A 389 -4.07 15.68 28.10
C ILE A 389 -5.05 14.56 28.40
N GLU A 390 -6.32 14.88 28.37
CA GLU A 390 -7.40 13.90 28.41
C GLU A 390 -7.87 13.57 27.00
N LEU A 391 -8.01 12.30 26.68
CA LEU A 391 -8.50 11.79 25.40
C LEU A 391 -9.74 10.95 25.62
N THR A 392 -10.70 11.12 24.72
CA THR A 392 -11.87 10.24 24.61
C THR A 392 -11.72 9.38 23.35
N LEU A 393 -11.88 8.07 23.53
CA LEU A 393 -11.95 7.07 22.46
C LEU A 393 -13.31 6.39 22.53
N THR A 394 -13.93 6.17 21.38
CA THR A 394 -15.23 5.50 21.28
C THR A 394 -15.21 4.39 20.22
N PHE A 395 -16.05 3.39 20.41
CA PHE A 395 -16.33 2.37 19.39
C PHE A 395 -17.70 1.74 19.63
N GLU A 396 -18.36 1.36 18.55
CA GLU A 396 -19.59 0.54 18.62
C GLU A 396 -19.23 -0.91 18.93
N PHE A 397 -19.88 -1.49 19.91
CA PHE A 397 -19.56 -2.84 20.36
C PHE A 397 -19.93 -3.92 19.32
N SER A 398 -20.91 -3.67 18.47
CA SER A 398 -21.25 -4.52 17.32
C SER A 398 -20.10 -4.68 16.32
N ASN A 399 -19.14 -3.76 16.28
CA ASN A 399 -17.97 -3.85 15.39
C ASN A 399 -17.03 -5.02 15.66
N ILE A 400 -17.16 -5.68 16.83
CA ILE A 400 -16.40 -6.89 17.18
C ILE A 400 -17.21 -8.17 17.01
N ALA A 401 -18.42 -8.11 16.48
CA ALA A 401 -19.22 -9.28 16.17
C ALA A 401 -18.49 -10.14 15.14
N ARG A 402 -18.46 -11.46 15.40
CA ARG A 402 -17.92 -12.43 14.45
C ARG A 402 -18.96 -12.83 13.42
N TYR A 403 -18.52 -13.25 12.26
CA TYR A 403 -19.39 -13.80 11.24
C TYR A 403 -19.63 -15.31 11.45
N ASP A 404 -20.89 -15.72 11.47
CA ASP A 404 -21.30 -17.13 11.51
C ASP A 404 -21.67 -17.61 10.09
N GLU A 405 -20.78 -18.34 9.46
CA GLU A 405 -20.90 -18.79 8.07
C GLU A 405 -22.08 -19.75 7.85
N LYS A 406 -22.49 -20.51 8.89
CA LYS A 406 -23.60 -21.48 8.77
C LYS A 406 -24.95 -20.80 8.74
N LYS A 407 -25.04 -19.62 9.36
CA LYS A 407 -26.29 -18.89 9.53
C LYS A 407 -26.31 -17.56 8.76
N ALA A 408 -25.18 -17.18 8.18
CA ALA A 408 -25.00 -15.96 7.43
C ALA A 408 -25.37 -14.69 8.22
N TYR A 409 -24.86 -14.55 9.45
CA TYR A 409 -25.06 -13.36 10.25
C TYR A 409 -23.86 -12.98 11.12
N TYR A 410 -23.80 -11.70 11.52
CA TYR A 410 -22.86 -11.25 12.54
C TYR A 410 -23.46 -11.44 13.92
N ILE A 411 -22.65 -11.97 14.86
CA ILE A 411 -23.08 -12.31 16.21
C ILE A 411 -22.04 -11.96 17.27
N LEU A 412 -22.50 -11.40 18.38
CA LEU A 412 -21.79 -11.29 19.63
C LEU A 412 -22.16 -12.48 20.50
N ASP A 413 -21.23 -13.39 20.76
CA ASP A 413 -21.49 -14.55 21.63
C ASP A 413 -21.63 -14.11 23.09
N LYS A 414 -22.44 -14.82 23.88
CA LYS A 414 -22.48 -14.63 25.33
C LYS A 414 -21.08 -14.80 25.93
N GLY A 415 -20.79 -14.07 26.99
CA GLY A 415 -19.49 -14.19 27.66
C GLY A 415 -18.95 -12.85 28.11
N LYS A 416 -17.64 -12.84 28.41
CA LYS A 416 -16.93 -11.64 28.87
C LYS A 416 -16.02 -11.14 27.75
N TYR A 417 -15.99 -9.85 27.53
CA TYR A 417 -15.16 -9.15 26.58
C TYR A 417 -14.29 -8.16 27.34
N ILE A 418 -12.98 -8.39 27.37
CA ILE A 418 -12.04 -7.62 28.17
C ILE A 418 -11.56 -6.43 27.35
N ILE A 419 -11.72 -5.22 27.89
CA ILE A 419 -11.25 -3.97 27.29
C ILE A 419 -9.85 -3.70 27.80
N ARG A 420 -8.89 -3.66 26.88
CA ARG A 420 -7.47 -3.40 27.12
C ARG A 420 -7.08 -2.08 26.48
N VAL A 421 -6.35 -1.24 27.19
CA VAL A 421 -5.89 0.06 26.70
C VAL A 421 -4.40 0.19 26.92
N GLY A 422 -3.68 0.68 25.94
CA GLY A 422 -2.23 0.88 26.01
C GLY A 422 -1.67 1.55 24.77
N ASN A 423 -0.42 1.25 24.43
CA ASN A 423 0.26 1.82 23.28
C ASN A 423 0.86 0.80 22.30
N SER A 424 0.54 -0.48 22.48
CA SER A 424 0.81 -1.56 21.53
C SER A 424 -0.02 -2.79 21.90
N SER A 425 -0.11 -3.79 21.03
CA SER A 425 -0.84 -5.03 21.30
C SER A 425 -0.30 -5.81 22.51
N ARG A 426 0.95 -5.57 22.92
CA ARG A 426 1.60 -6.26 24.05
C ARG A 426 1.86 -5.36 25.27
N ASN A 427 1.55 -4.09 25.20
CA ASN A 427 1.66 -3.16 26.32
C ASN A 427 0.33 -2.50 26.59
N THR A 428 -0.56 -3.26 27.25
CA THR A 428 -1.93 -2.84 27.59
C THR A 428 -2.25 -3.13 29.04
N GLU A 429 -3.17 -2.33 29.62
CA GLU A 429 -3.80 -2.56 30.92
C GLU A 429 -5.28 -2.86 30.73
N ILE A 430 -5.87 -3.64 31.66
CA ILE A 430 -7.30 -3.96 31.64
C ILE A 430 -8.06 -2.79 32.27
N PHE A 431 -8.86 -2.11 31.45
CA PHE A 431 -9.70 -0.98 31.89
C PHE A 431 -11.08 -1.40 32.38
N GLY A 432 -11.59 -2.51 31.85
CA GLY A 432 -12.87 -3.05 32.23
C GLY A 432 -13.24 -4.29 31.42
N TYR A 433 -14.43 -4.79 31.64
CA TYR A 433 -14.97 -5.84 30.78
C TYR A 433 -16.49 -5.67 30.60
N ILE A 434 -16.96 -6.07 29.41
CA ILE A 434 -18.36 -6.14 29.06
C ILE A 434 -18.84 -7.57 29.29
N LYS A 435 -20.03 -7.77 29.83
CA LYS A 435 -20.64 -9.08 30.00
C LYS A 435 -21.94 -9.16 29.24
N LEU A 436 -22.01 -10.05 28.26
CA LEU A 436 -23.23 -10.49 27.60
C LEU A 436 -23.76 -11.76 28.29
N ASN A 437 -25.05 -11.81 28.58
CA ASN A 437 -25.68 -12.99 29.17
C ASN A 437 -26.32 -13.94 28.14
N GLU A 438 -26.46 -13.49 26.90
CA GLU A 438 -26.98 -14.22 25.75
C GLU A 438 -26.26 -13.84 24.47
N ASP A 439 -26.39 -14.64 23.44
CA ASP A 439 -25.90 -14.34 22.09
C ASP A 439 -26.79 -13.24 21.47
N ILE A 440 -26.13 -12.27 20.79
CA ILE A 440 -26.81 -11.13 20.18
C ILE A 440 -26.47 -11.10 18.70
N ILE A 441 -27.48 -11.27 17.85
CA ILE A 441 -27.33 -11.09 16.40
C ILE A 441 -27.38 -9.59 16.10
N THR A 442 -26.36 -9.06 15.45
CA THR A 442 -26.26 -7.63 15.10
C THR A 442 -26.64 -7.36 13.65
N GLN A 443 -26.41 -8.32 12.75
CA GLN A 443 -26.75 -8.17 11.34
C GLN A 443 -27.06 -9.52 10.68
N GLU A 444 -28.14 -9.58 9.87
CA GLU A 444 -28.50 -10.73 9.03
C GLU A 444 -28.10 -10.47 7.57
N LEU A 445 -27.38 -11.42 6.94
CA LEU A 445 -26.83 -11.30 5.61
C LEU A 445 -27.08 -12.55 4.74
N LYS A 446 -26.41 -12.61 3.58
CA LYS A 446 -26.29 -13.82 2.74
C LYS A 446 -24.80 -14.15 2.56
N ASN A 447 -24.46 -15.43 2.49
CA ASN A 447 -23.10 -15.82 2.12
C ASN A 447 -22.78 -15.43 0.67
N ILE A 448 -21.55 -15.05 0.44
CA ILE A 448 -21.06 -14.54 -0.85
C ILE A 448 -20.68 -15.70 -1.77
N ASN A 449 -19.88 -16.64 -1.26
CA ASN A 449 -19.27 -17.71 -2.03
C ASN A 449 -19.36 -19.06 -1.32
N SER A 450 -19.08 -20.14 -2.04
CA SER A 450 -18.88 -21.45 -1.45
C SER A 450 -17.64 -21.47 -0.55
N ASN A 451 -17.69 -22.16 0.58
CA ASN A 451 -16.53 -22.37 1.44
C ASN A 451 -15.44 -23.19 0.75
N PRO A 452 -14.16 -22.93 1.05
CA PRO A 452 -13.07 -23.74 0.57
C PRO A 452 -13.12 -25.17 1.14
N ASP A 453 -12.29 -26.06 0.58
CA ASP A 453 -12.18 -27.47 0.96
C ASP A 453 -11.21 -27.72 2.12
N PHE A 454 -10.91 -26.70 2.91
CA PHE A 454 -10.08 -26.78 4.14
C PHE A 454 -10.77 -26.08 5.31
N GLU A 455 -10.30 -26.36 6.53
CA GLU A 455 -10.70 -25.65 7.74
C GLU A 455 -9.66 -24.57 8.08
N ASP A 456 -10.13 -23.43 8.57
CA ASP A 456 -9.28 -22.37 9.10
C ASP A 456 -8.47 -22.86 10.30
N TYR A 457 -7.27 -22.33 10.44
CA TYR A 457 -6.41 -22.56 11.60
C TYR A 457 -7.12 -22.12 12.91
N LYS A 458 -6.94 -22.92 13.96
CA LYS A 458 -7.50 -22.68 15.28
C LYS A 458 -6.39 -22.80 16.33
N PRO A 459 -5.95 -21.68 16.94
CA PRO A 459 -5.02 -21.73 18.07
C PRO A 459 -5.74 -22.11 19.37
N GLU A 460 -4.99 -22.65 20.33
CA GLU A 460 -5.46 -22.80 21.70
C GLU A 460 -5.24 -21.47 22.45
N ILE A 461 -6.34 -20.74 22.74
CA ILE A 461 -6.29 -19.44 23.38
C ILE A 461 -6.78 -19.59 24.82
N VAL A 462 -5.96 -19.15 25.79
CA VAL A 462 -6.31 -19.16 27.21
C VAL A 462 -6.31 -17.73 27.75
N LEU A 463 -7.47 -17.29 28.22
CA LEU A 463 -7.62 -16.01 28.95
C LEU A 463 -7.59 -16.29 30.46
N ASN A 464 -6.50 -15.92 31.15
CA ASN A 464 -6.28 -16.13 32.57
C ASN A 464 -6.36 -14.83 33.39
N ASP A 465 -7.06 -13.83 32.91
CA ASP A 465 -7.14 -12.52 33.54
C ASP A 465 -7.99 -12.54 34.83
N ASP A 466 -7.46 -12.00 35.94
CA ASP A 466 -8.24 -11.79 37.16
C ASP A 466 -9.12 -10.54 37.04
N LEU A 467 -10.41 -10.78 36.82
CA LEU A 467 -11.40 -9.72 36.66
C LEU A 467 -12.13 -9.37 37.98
N SER A 468 -11.72 -9.90 39.13
CA SER A 468 -12.42 -9.76 40.41
C SER A 468 -12.59 -8.32 40.90
N LYS A 469 -11.63 -7.44 40.56
CA LYS A 469 -11.59 -6.01 40.92
C LYS A 469 -11.82 -5.09 39.74
N ILE A 470 -12.11 -5.64 38.56
CA ILE A 470 -12.22 -4.89 37.30
C ILE A 470 -13.65 -4.41 37.11
N GLN A 471 -13.78 -3.18 36.65
CA GLN A 471 -15.07 -2.56 36.31
C GLN A 471 -15.82 -3.41 35.31
N LYS A 472 -17.11 -3.68 35.59
CA LYS A 472 -18.00 -4.42 34.72
C LYS A 472 -19.04 -3.49 34.11
N ILE A 473 -19.20 -3.58 32.78
CA ILE A 473 -20.31 -3.05 32.02
C ILE A 473 -21.25 -4.20 31.64
N LYS A 474 -22.53 -3.97 31.71
CA LYS A 474 -23.55 -4.92 31.28
C LYS A 474 -24.29 -4.35 30.08
N LEU A 475 -24.20 -5.03 28.96
CA LEU A 475 -25.04 -4.80 27.77
C LEU A 475 -26.10 -5.90 27.69
N THR A 476 -27.20 -5.54 27.10
CA THR A 476 -28.38 -6.42 26.87
C THR A 476 -28.78 -6.33 25.41
N LYS A 477 -29.69 -7.19 24.97
CA LYS A 477 -30.15 -7.19 23.56
C LYS A 477 -30.81 -5.86 23.14
N GLU A 478 -31.41 -5.17 24.09
CA GLU A 478 -32.09 -3.89 23.88
C GLU A 478 -31.12 -2.74 23.58
N ASP A 479 -29.82 -2.92 23.84
CA ASP A 479 -28.79 -1.94 23.54
C ASP A 479 -28.39 -1.97 22.07
N PHE A 480 -28.80 -3.00 21.29
CA PHE A 480 -28.39 -3.23 19.89
C PHE A 480 -29.60 -3.19 18.95
N ASP A 481 -29.40 -2.60 17.80
CA ASP A 481 -30.32 -2.65 16.68
C ASP A 481 -29.95 -3.76 15.71
N LEU A 482 -30.89 -4.65 15.36
CA LEU A 482 -30.66 -5.69 14.35
C LEU A 482 -30.71 -5.07 12.95
N LYS A 483 -29.59 -5.07 12.26
CA LYS A 483 -29.50 -4.62 10.86
C LYS A 483 -29.94 -5.74 9.91
N LYS A 484 -30.93 -5.45 9.04
CA LYS A 484 -31.38 -6.36 7.96
C LYS A 484 -31.10 -5.74 6.62
N VAL A 485 -30.61 -6.54 5.68
CA VAL A 485 -30.27 -6.11 4.34
C VAL A 485 -31.32 -6.61 3.34
N GLU A 486 -31.87 -5.70 2.55
CA GLU A 486 -32.70 -6.01 1.41
C GLU A 486 -31.79 -6.15 0.17
N TYR A 487 -31.94 -7.26 -0.57
CA TYR A 487 -31.11 -7.56 -1.74
C TYR A 487 -31.94 -7.35 -3.02
N ASP A 488 -32.49 -6.17 -3.13
CA ASP A 488 -33.36 -5.70 -4.22
C ASP A 488 -32.76 -4.50 -4.99
N TYR A 489 -31.43 -4.39 -4.96
CA TYR A 489 -30.75 -3.28 -5.60
C TYR A 489 -31.07 -3.20 -7.10
N GLU A 490 -31.59 -2.07 -7.52
CA GLU A 490 -31.83 -1.70 -8.91
C GLU A 490 -31.07 -0.40 -9.24
N THR A 491 -30.43 -0.38 -10.39
CA THR A 491 -29.75 0.84 -10.86
C THR A 491 -30.79 1.84 -11.35
N LYS A 492 -30.74 3.07 -10.82
CA LYS A 492 -31.56 4.15 -11.35
C LYS A 492 -31.01 4.62 -12.69
N THR A 493 -31.75 4.37 -13.76
CA THR A 493 -31.36 4.77 -15.10
C THR A 493 -31.70 6.22 -15.39
N ASP A 494 -30.73 6.99 -15.93
CA ASP A 494 -30.99 8.34 -16.41
C ASP A 494 -31.85 8.29 -17.69
N PRO A 495 -32.93 9.08 -17.80
CA PRO A 495 -33.79 9.11 -19.00
C PRO A 495 -33.06 9.40 -20.31
N PHE A 496 -31.96 10.15 -20.27
CA PHE A 496 -31.14 10.43 -21.45
C PHE A 496 -30.54 9.11 -21.99
N LEU A 497 -30.01 8.24 -21.15
CA LEU A 497 -29.38 6.98 -21.55
C LEU A 497 -30.41 6.00 -22.17
N SER A 498 -31.65 6.07 -21.72
CA SER A 498 -32.72 5.23 -22.28
C SER A 498 -32.96 5.49 -23.78
N ASN A 499 -32.58 6.64 -24.29
CA ASN A 499 -32.70 7.04 -25.68
C ASN A 499 -31.46 6.75 -26.54
N LEU A 500 -30.34 6.34 -25.92
CA LEU A 500 -29.13 6.01 -26.65
C LEU A 500 -29.29 4.66 -27.39
N GLU A 501 -28.55 4.50 -28.48
CA GLU A 501 -28.43 3.22 -29.15
C GLU A 501 -27.55 2.26 -28.34
N ASP A 502 -27.73 0.96 -28.49
CA ASP A 502 -26.98 -0.07 -27.76
C ASP A 502 -25.46 0.05 -27.95
N LYS A 503 -25.04 0.43 -29.15
CA LYS A 503 -23.61 0.71 -29.44
C LYS A 503 -23.02 1.81 -28.59
N ASP A 504 -23.81 2.84 -28.23
CA ASP A 504 -23.37 3.97 -27.42
C ASP A 504 -23.36 3.58 -25.94
N LEU A 505 -24.33 2.78 -25.50
CA LEU A 505 -24.34 2.19 -24.16
C LEU A 505 -23.12 1.28 -23.95
N ALA A 506 -22.81 0.40 -24.92
CA ALA A 506 -21.66 -0.49 -24.89
C ALA A 506 -20.33 0.32 -24.81
N ARG A 507 -20.24 1.44 -25.53
CA ARG A 507 -19.08 2.32 -25.46
C ARG A 507 -18.88 2.95 -24.08
N LEU A 508 -19.94 3.31 -23.37
CA LEU A 508 -19.86 3.83 -22.01
C LEU A 508 -19.32 2.79 -21.02
N CYS A 509 -19.54 1.50 -21.28
CA CYS A 509 -19.05 0.40 -20.45
C CYS A 509 -17.58 0.02 -20.71
N ILE A 510 -16.93 0.65 -21.68
CA ILE A 510 -15.52 0.42 -22.04
C ILE A 510 -14.77 1.73 -21.92
N GLY A 511 -13.57 1.70 -21.32
CA GLY A 511 -12.68 2.85 -21.27
C GLY A 511 -12.25 3.27 -22.69
N ASN A 512 -11.70 4.48 -22.80
CA ASN A 512 -11.25 4.99 -24.08
C ASN A 512 -9.88 4.41 -24.48
N TYR A 513 -9.88 3.55 -25.49
CA TYR A 513 -8.69 2.94 -26.07
C TYR A 513 -8.13 3.73 -27.28
N GLU A 514 -8.85 4.73 -27.78
CA GLU A 514 -8.41 5.62 -28.86
C GLU A 514 -7.87 6.94 -28.30
N ASP A 515 -6.56 7.05 -28.18
CA ASP A 515 -5.90 8.30 -27.76
C ASP A 515 -5.62 9.20 -28.98
N ARG A 516 -6.65 9.84 -29.51
CA ARG A 516 -6.55 10.66 -30.73
C ARG A 516 -5.79 11.98 -30.51
N ASP A 517 -5.83 12.51 -29.30
CA ASP A 517 -5.24 13.82 -28.96
C ASP A 517 -3.96 13.70 -28.13
N GLY A 518 -3.48 12.48 -27.91
CA GLY A 518 -2.26 12.21 -27.15
C GLY A 518 -2.39 12.48 -25.66
N GLU A 519 -3.59 12.47 -25.08
CA GLU A 519 -3.81 12.77 -23.66
C GLU A 519 -3.19 11.72 -22.74
N LEU A 520 -3.11 10.45 -23.15
CA LEU A 520 -2.39 9.43 -22.40
C LEU A 520 -0.89 9.76 -22.28
N SER A 521 -0.36 10.60 -23.19
CA SER A 521 1.00 11.14 -23.08
C SER A 521 1.18 12.08 -21.89
N LEU A 522 0.10 12.66 -21.34
CA LEU A 522 0.13 13.38 -20.05
C LEU A 522 0.43 12.46 -18.87
N GLY A 523 0.40 11.15 -19.08
CA GLY A 523 0.61 10.14 -18.06
C GLY A 523 -0.68 9.72 -17.36
N PHE A 524 -1.84 10.03 -17.95
CA PHE A 524 -3.09 9.47 -17.45
C PHE A 524 -3.07 7.95 -17.59
N ALA A 525 -3.49 7.27 -16.53
CA ALA A 525 -3.61 5.82 -16.53
C ALA A 525 -4.74 5.35 -17.45
N GLY A 526 -5.80 6.17 -17.58
CA GLY A 526 -6.95 5.91 -18.44
C GLY A 526 -7.91 7.10 -18.48
N ILE A 527 -8.82 7.05 -19.42
CA ILE A 527 -9.94 7.99 -19.56
C ILE A 527 -11.22 7.21 -19.90
N THR A 528 -12.39 7.75 -19.56
CA THR A 528 -13.67 7.21 -20.06
C THR A 528 -13.89 7.63 -21.52
N THR A 529 -14.82 6.99 -22.21
CA THR A 529 -15.09 7.32 -23.63
C THR A 529 -15.51 8.77 -23.85
N ARG A 530 -15.12 9.36 -24.98
CA ARG A 530 -15.49 10.70 -25.46
C ARG A 530 -16.38 10.69 -26.69
N TYR A 531 -16.75 9.50 -27.17
CA TYR A 531 -17.36 9.34 -28.51
C TYR A 531 -18.83 8.94 -28.48
N VAL A 532 -19.51 9.26 -27.38
CA VAL A 532 -20.95 9.06 -27.25
C VAL A 532 -21.67 10.37 -27.44
N LYS A 533 -22.54 10.44 -28.45
CA LYS A 533 -23.28 11.67 -28.78
C LYS A 533 -24.15 12.13 -27.62
N GLY A 534 -23.92 13.36 -27.17
CA GLY A 534 -24.62 13.97 -26.04
C GLY A 534 -24.02 13.65 -24.67
N VAL A 535 -22.89 12.95 -24.63
CA VAL A 535 -22.01 12.84 -23.46
C VAL A 535 -20.77 13.70 -23.76
N ASP A 536 -20.80 14.94 -23.34
CA ASP A 536 -19.78 15.94 -23.71
C ASP A 536 -18.56 15.89 -22.77
N ASN A 537 -18.71 15.30 -21.57
CA ASN A 537 -17.68 15.18 -20.55
C ASN A 537 -17.13 13.74 -20.45
N TYR A 538 -15.93 13.63 -19.89
CA TYR A 538 -15.28 12.34 -19.61
C TYR A 538 -14.45 12.46 -18.33
N LEU A 539 -13.99 11.34 -17.80
CA LEU A 539 -13.12 11.29 -16.61
C LEU A 539 -11.69 11.01 -17.04
N THR A 540 -10.77 11.77 -16.48
CA THR A 540 -9.33 11.52 -16.55
C THR A 540 -8.88 10.84 -15.26
N MET A 541 -8.00 9.84 -15.36
CA MET A 541 -7.57 9.00 -14.24
C MET A 541 -6.06 8.97 -14.16
N ALA A 542 -5.51 9.15 -12.94
CA ALA A 542 -4.09 8.99 -12.67
C ALA A 542 -3.86 7.93 -11.61
N ASP A 543 -2.81 7.13 -11.80
CA ASP A 543 -2.35 6.15 -10.83
C ASP A 543 -1.44 6.79 -9.77
N GLY A 544 -0.92 5.99 -8.84
CA GLY A 544 0.10 6.37 -7.88
C GLY A 544 -0.36 6.41 -6.42
N PRO A 545 -0.34 5.28 -5.68
CA PRO A 545 -0.76 5.25 -4.26
C PRO A 545 0.10 6.09 -3.31
N ALA A 546 1.29 6.54 -3.73
CA ALA A 546 2.15 7.43 -2.96
C ALA A 546 2.22 8.87 -3.54
N GLY A 547 1.21 9.29 -4.30
CA GLY A 547 1.11 10.56 -5.03
C GLY A 547 0.80 10.33 -6.50
N LEU A 548 0.51 11.37 -7.26
CA LEU A 548 0.12 11.23 -8.67
C LEU A 548 1.27 10.70 -9.54
N ARG A 549 1.02 9.64 -10.30
CA ARG A 549 1.94 9.11 -11.31
C ARG A 549 1.53 9.63 -12.68
N ILE A 550 2.20 10.68 -13.11
CA ILE A 550 1.97 11.37 -14.40
C ILE A 550 3.29 11.53 -15.16
N SER A 551 3.21 11.84 -16.46
CA SER A 551 4.40 12.08 -17.27
C SER A 551 5.10 13.36 -16.82
N LYS A 552 6.38 13.27 -16.50
CA LYS A 552 7.22 14.34 -15.97
C LYS A 552 7.46 15.46 -16.97
N ILE A 553 7.68 15.12 -18.24
CA ILE A 553 8.00 16.05 -19.31
C ILE A 553 7.13 15.70 -20.51
N ILE A 554 6.40 16.68 -20.99
CA ILE A 554 5.53 16.56 -22.15
C ILE A 554 5.83 17.66 -23.15
N ALA A 555 5.64 17.37 -24.41
CA ALA A 555 5.69 18.35 -25.49
C ALA A 555 4.29 18.48 -26.11
N ARG A 556 3.98 19.66 -26.60
CA ARG A 556 2.72 19.92 -27.33
C ARG A 556 3.00 20.51 -28.71
N ASP A 557 2.41 19.91 -29.73
CA ASP A 557 2.38 20.45 -31.09
C ASP A 557 0.94 20.43 -31.65
N TYR A 558 0.81 20.64 -32.98
CA TYR A 558 -0.48 20.64 -33.67
C TYR A 558 -1.15 19.26 -33.74
N LYS A 559 -0.44 18.17 -33.39
CA LYS A 559 -0.96 16.80 -33.31
C LYS A 559 -1.39 16.42 -31.91
N GLY A 560 -1.20 17.26 -30.91
CA GLY A 560 -1.54 16.99 -29.51
C GLY A 560 -0.33 16.89 -28.60
N TYR A 561 -0.46 16.10 -27.53
CA TYR A 561 0.56 15.88 -26.52
C TYR A 561 1.48 14.70 -26.86
N HIS A 562 2.75 14.83 -26.56
CA HIS A 562 3.79 13.82 -26.80
C HIS A 562 4.62 13.63 -25.53
N LYS A 563 4.72 12.40 -25.05
CA LYS A 563 5.64 12.03 -23.98
C LYS A 563 7.07 12.03 -24.53
N LEU A 564 7.98 12.76 -23.90
CA LEU A 564 9.37 12.92 -24.37
C LEU A 564 10.29 11.76 -24.00
N ASN A 565 9.90 10.91 -23.08
CA ASN A 565 10.66 9.71 -22.71
C ASN A 565 10.10 8.50 -23.47
N GLU A 566 10.61 8.22 -24.66
CA GLU A 566 10.10 7.15 -25.54
C GLU A 566 10.45 5.72 -25.11
N ASN A 567 11.17 5.49 -24.00
CA ASN A 567 11.54 4.13 -23.65
C ASN A 567 11.24 3.81 -22.17
N PRO A 568 9.98 3.44 -21.86
CA PRO A 568 9.58 3.09 -20.51
C PRO A 568 10.34 1.88 -19.94
N LEU A 569 10.88 0.99 -20.77
CA LEU A 569 11.62 -0.18 -20.33
C LEU A 569 13.07 0.12 -19.94
N THR A 570 13.67 1.18 -20.47
CA THR A 570 15.06 1.53 -20.18
C THR A 570 15.19 2.57 -19.08
N VAL A 571 14.29 3.52 -19.00
CA VAL A 571 14.33 4.60 -18.01
C VAL A 571 13.79 4.10 -16.68
N ASN A 572 12.64 3.47 -16.67
CA ASN A 572 12.03 3.00 -15.43
C ASN A 572 12.81 1.88 -14.75
N SER A 573 13.37 0.93 -15.49
CA SER A 573 14.13 -0.17 -14.89
C SER A 573 15.43 0.29 -14.24
N TYR A 574 16.12 1.28 -14.76
CA TYR A 574 17.42 1.70 -14.27
C TYR A 574 17.34 2.67 -13.07
N GLU A 575 16.51 3.70 -13.16
CA GLU A 575 16.19 4.57 -12.01
C GLU A 575 15.64 3.79 -10.82
N TYR A 576 14.93 2.80 -11.15
CA TYR A 576 14.30 1.85 -10.31
C TYR A 576 15.29 0.97 -9.55
N TYR A 577 16.30 0.43 -10.22
CA TYR A 577 17.33 -0.42 -9.63
C TYR A 577 18.35 0.36 -8.81
N GLU A 578 18.56 1.63 -9.08
CA GLU A 578 19.58 2.42 -8.38
C GLU A 578 19.05 3.33 -7.26
N GLY A 579 17.71 3.44 -7.10
CA GLY A 579 17.15 4.36 -6.11
C GLY A 579 17.50 5.84 -6.36
N LEU A 580 17.94 6.15 -7.58
CA LEU A 580 18.37 7.48 -7.98
C LEU A 580 17.18 8.31 -8.48
N GLY A 581 16.26 8.72 -7.63
CA GLY A 581 15.15 9.60 -8.00
C GLY A 581 15.54 10.98 -8.59
N LYS A 582 16.70 11.06 -9.20
CA LYS A 582 17.19 12.23 -9.94
C LYS A 582 17.42 11.83 -11.38
N ILE A 583 16.35 11.94 -12.20
CA ILE A 583 16.52 11.76 -13.64
C ILE A 583 17.36 12.89 -14.19
N ALA A 584 18.56 12.57 -14.61
CA ALA A 584 19.26 13.39 -15.59
C ALA A 584 18.65 13.07 -16.96
N LEU A 585 18.13 14.08 -17.66
CA LEU A 585 17.72 13.93 -19.05
C LEU A 585 18.88 13.35 -19.86
N THR A 586 18.62 12.29 -20.61
CA THR A 586 19.65 11.74 -21.50
C THR A 586 20.01 12.78 -22.57
N LYS A 587 21.17 12.64 -23.19
CA LYS A 587 21.58 13.51 -24.32
C LYS A 587 20.53 13.47 -25.44
N LYS A 588 19.91 12.33 -25.68
CA LYS A 588 18.82 12.15 -26.66
C LYS A 588 17.56 12.91 -26.24
N ASP A 589 17.22 12.90 -24.95
CA ASP A 589 16.09 13.68 -24.44
C ASP A 589 16.35 15.18 -24.57
N GLN A 590 17.57 15.63 -24.30
CA GLN A 590 17.97 17.03 -24.51
C GLN A 590 17.95 17.45 -25.99
N GLU A 591 18.36 16.56 -26.89
CA GLU A 591 18.27 16.75 -28.34
C GLU A 591 16.80 16.78 -28.80
N ASN A 592 15.95 15.88 -28.29
CA ASN A 592 14.50 15.87 -28.58
C ASN A 592 13.80 17.13 -28.08
N LEU A 593 14.16 17.66 -26.91
CA LEU A 593 13.64 18.93 -26.39
C LEU A 593 13.78 20.10 -27.37
N SER A 594 14.83 20.11 -28.18
CA SER A 594 15.06 21.18 -29.15
C SER A 594 14.09 21.17 -30.35
N TYR A 595 13.40 20.06 -30.61
CA TYR A 595 12.45 19.92 -31.72
C TYR A 595 11.04 20.38 -31.42
N TYR A 596 10.67 20.50 -30.12
CA TYR A 596 9.32 20.85 -29.73
C TYR A 596 9.24 22.31 -29.27
N PRO A 597 8.31 23.10 -29.83
CA PRO A 597 8.21 24.53 -29.50
C PRO A 597 7.65 24.77 -28.10
N ASN A 598 6.89 23.84 -27.56
CA ASN A 598 6.26 23.96 -26.24
C ASN A 598 6.54 22.71 -25.40
N ILE A 599 7.25 22.90 -24.30
CA ILE A 599 7.57 21.85 -23.34
C ILE A 599 6.95 22.25 -22.00
N GLU A 600 6.28 21.31 -21.40
CA GLU A 600 5.65 21.45 -20.09
C GLU A 600 6.23 20.42 -19.12
N TYR A 601 6.40 20.82 -17.85
CA TYR A 601 6.89 19.96 -16.79
C TYR A 601 5.77 19.70 -15.77
N GLN A 602 5.53 18.44 -15.50
CA GLN A 602 4.53 17.97 -14.52
C GLN A 602 5.26 17.21 -13.41
N TYR A 603 5.39 17.81 -12.24
CA TYR A 603 6.03 17.16 -11.11
C TYR A 603 5.02 17.00 -9.98
N ALA A 604 4.80 15.76 -9.59
CA ALA A 604 3.98 15.43 -8.45
C ALA A 604 4.82 15.27 -7.18
N THR A 605 4.17 15.38 -6.03
CA THR A 605 4.81 15.21 -4.73
C THR A 605 4.74 13.74 -4.31
N ALA A 606 5.89 13.06 -4.24
CA ALA A 606 5.95 11.75 -3.61
C ALA A 606 5.76 11.90 -2.10
N MET A 607 4.73 11.25 -1.57
CA MET A 607 4.38 11.22 -0.16
C MET A 607 4.99 9.99 0.54
N PRO A 608 4.95 9.91 1.87
CA PRO A 608 5.21 8.67 2.56
C PRO A 608 4.33 7.54 2.02
N ILE A 609 4.91 6.34 1.88
CA ILE A 609 4.16 5.15 1.43
C ILE A 609 3.02 4.82 2.39
N ALA A 610 1.99 4.10 1.93
CA ALA A 610 0.80 3.83 2.73
C ALA A 610 1.10 3.11 4.06
N THR A 611 2.04 2.14 4.07
CA THR A 611 2.52 1.52 5.31
C THR A 611 3.08 2.56 6.30
N ALA A 612 3.87 3.52 5.80
CA ALA A 612 4.42 4.58 6.63
C ALA A 612 3.32 5.54 7.12
N LEU A 613 2.37 5.90 6.27
CA LEU A 613 1.21 6.70 6.67
C LEU A 613 0.40 6.00 7.77
N ALA A 614 0.19 4.67 7.67
CA ALA A 614 -0.48 3.89 8.71
C ALA A 614 0.32 3.88 10.02
N GLN A 615 1.65 3.84 9.97
CA GLN A 615 2.52 3.94 11.15
C GLN A 615 2.32 5.26 11.92
N SER A 616 1.83 6.31 11.27
CA SER A 616 1.53 7.55 11.96
C SER A 616 0.40 7.41 12.98
N PHE A 617 -0.56 6.51 12.78
CA PHE A 617 -1.82 6.43 13.53
C PHE A 617 -2.49 7.80 13.68
N ASN A 618 -2.37 8.64 12.64
CA ASN A 618 -2.85 10.02 12.62
C ASN A 618 -3.72 10.29 11.38
N GLU A 619 -5.04 10.19 11.55
CA GLU A 619 -6.01 10.43 10.48
C GLU A 619 -5.92 11.86 9.93
N GLU A 620 -5.64 12.87 10.76
CA GLU A 620 -5.51 14.26 10.32
C GLU A 620 -4.31 14.44 9.36
N PHE A 621 -3.18 13.80 9.66
CA PHE A 621 -2.01 13.87 8.79
C PHE A 621 -2.29 13.16 7.45
N VAL A 622 -2.91 11.97 7.50
CA VAL A 622 -3.28 11.24 6.27
C VAL A 622 -4.28 12.06 5.44
N GLN A 623 -5.24 12.73 6.07
CA GLN A 623 -6.17 13.63 5.38
C GLN A 623 -5.44 14.82 4.72
N LYS A 624 -4.42 15.41 5.37
CA LYS A 624 -3.57 16.45 4.76
C LYS A 624 -2.81 15.92 3.53
N CYS A 625 -2.35 14.65 3.57
CA CYS A 625 -1.76 14.03 2.38
C CYS A 625 -2.78 13.91 1.25
N GLY A 626 -4.02 13.57 1.56
CA GLY A 626 -5.12 13.56 0.59
C GLY A 626 -5.41 14.95 0.00
N ASP A 627 -5.37 16.00 0.82
CA ASP A 627 -5.52 17.40 0.39
C ASP A 627 -4.41 17.79 -0.61
N VAL A 628 -3.15 17.40 -0.34
CA VAL A 628 -2.02 17.61 -1.27
C VAL A 628 -2.29 16.95 -2.63
N VAL A 629 -2.77 15.69 -2.64
CA VAL A 629 -3.12 15.00 -3.88
C VAL A 629 -4.28 15.68 -4.59
N GLY A 630 -5.34 16.05 -3.87
CA GLY A 630 -6.50 16.76 -4.43
C GLY A 630 -6.09 18.06 -5.09
N LYS A 631 -5.17 18.82 -4.49
CA LYS A 631 -4.60 20.04 -5.06
C LYS A 631 -3.83 19.78 -6.36
N GLU A 632 -3.02 18.73 -6.40
CA GLU A 632 -2.30 18.34 -7.62
C GLU A 632 -3.26 17.85 -8.71
N MET A 633 -4.34 17.14 -8.34
CA MET A 633 -5.41 16.78 -9.27
C MET A 633 -6.10 17.99 -9.89
N GLU A 634 -6.26 19.09 -9.15
CA GLU A 634 -6.75 20.35 -9.72
C GLU A 634 -5.77 20.92 -10.74
N ILE A 635 -4.47 20.96 -10.40
CA ILE A 635 -3.40 21.51 -11.25
C ILE A 635 -3.28 20.74 -12.56
N PHE A 636 -3.37 19.40 -12.50
CA PHE A 636 -3.15 18.50 -13.65
C PHE A 636 -4.44 18.05 -14.33
N ASN A 637 -5.58 18.60 -13.94
CA ASN A 637 -6.91 18.31 -14.50
C ASN A 637 -7.26 16.79 -14.46
N ILE A 638 -7.05 16.15 -13.30
CA ILE A 638 -7.39 14.75 -13.05
C ILE A 638 -8.70 14.70 -12.26
N ASN A 639 -9.64 13.85 -12.69
CA ASN A 639 -10.93 13.67 -12.00
C ASN A 639 -10.86 12.55 -10.95
N LEU A 640 -10.26 11.38 -11.28
CA LEU A 640 -10.15 10.22 -10.40
C LEU A 640 -8.70 9.86 -10.16
N TRP A 641 -8.35 9.71 -8.90
CA TRP A 641 -7.10 9.12 -8.48
C TRP A 641 -7.29 7.62 -8.20
N LEU A 642 -6.48 6.75 -8.84
CA LEU A 642 -6.57 5.30 -8.69
C LEU A 642 -5.88 4.84 -7.40
N ALA A 643 -6.34 5.38 -6.30
CA ALA A 643 -5.90 5.11 -4.93
C ALA A 643 -6.99 5.60 -3.94
N PRO A 644 -6.87 5.25 -2.64
CA PRO A 644 -5.85 4.46 -1.97
C PRO A 644 -5.94 2.95 -2.21
N ALA A 645 -4.81 2.25 -2.08
CA ALA A 645 -4.73 0.80 -2.13
C ALA A 645 -4.82 0.22 -0.71
N ILE A 646 -5.75 -0.71 -0.47
CA ILE A 646 -6.17 -1.08 0.89
C ILE A 646 -6.28 -2.60 1.15
N ASN A 647 -5.53 -3.41 0.42
CA ASN A 647 -5.41 -4.83 0.74
C ASN A 647 -4.64 -5.02 2.07
N ILE A 648 -4.78 -6.19 2.67
CA ILE A 648 -4.19 -6.48 3.99
C ILE A 648 -2.76 -7.01 3.84
N HIS A 649 -1.85 -6.65 4.74
CA HIS A 649 -0.53 -7.27 4.87
C HIS A 649 -0.68 -8.72 5.38
N ARG A 650 -1.18 -9.60 4.50
CA ARG A 650 -1.40 -11.00 4.83
C ARG A 650 -0.07 -11.74 5.04
N ASN A 651 0.90 -11.45 4.18
CA ASN A 651 2.21 -12.08 4.20
C ASN A 651 3.30 -11.03 3.92
N ILE A 652 4.43 -11.14 4.61
CA ILE A 652 5.56 -10.19 4.47
C ILE A 652 6.22 -10.22 3.09
N LEU A 653 5.96 -11.25 2.30
CA LEU A 653 6.51 -11.41 0.95
C LEU A 653 5.70 -10.67 -0.13
N CYS A 654 4.45 -10.26 0.11
CA CYS A 654 3.70 -9.54 -0.90
C CYS A 654 4.42 -8.26 -1.34
N GLY A 655 4.69 -8.15 -2.65
CA GLY A 655 5.47 -7.08 -3.24
C GLY A 655 4.85 -5.71 -3.06
N ARG A 656 3.52 -5.63 -3.02
CA ARG A 656 2.75 -4.39 -2.89
C ARG A 656 2.42 -3.99 -1.45
N ASN A 657 2.91 -4.68 -0.41
CA ASN A 657 2.66 -4.28 0.97
C ASN A 657 3.05 -2.82 1.27
N PHE A 658 4.06 -2.27 0.60
CA PHE A 658 4.47 -0.87 0.77
C PHE A 658 3.33 0.13 0.51
N GLU A 659 2.46 -0.16 -0.45
CA GLU A 659 1.33 0.70 -0.82
C GLU A 659 0.01 0.32 -0.13
N TYR A 660 0.02 -0.74 0.66
CA TYR A 660 -1.06 -1.14 1.55
C TYR A 660 -0.78 -0.62 2.97
N TYR A 661 -1.83 -0.36 3.74
CA TYR A 661 -1.66 0.34 5.02
C TYR A 661 -1.17 -0.58 6.14
N SER A 662 -1.83 -1.72 6.38
CA SER A 662 -1.63 -2.48 7.61
C SER A 662 -2.01 -3.97 7.48
N GLU A 663 -1.57 -4.78 8.46
CA GLU A 663 -2.12 -6.12 8.71
C GLU A 663 -3.48 -6.07 9.39
N ASP A 664 -3.89 -4.90 9.90
CA ASP A 664 -5.14 -4.70 10.60
C ASP A 664 -6.17 -3.99 9.70
N PRO A 665 -7.38 -4.57 9.46
CA PRO A 665 -8.38 -3.98 8.59
C PRO A 665 -9.00 -2.68 9.16
N PHE A 666 -9.00 -2.49 10.48
CA PHE A 666 -9.53 -1.28 11.11
C PHE A 666 -8.60 -0.08 10.83
N VAL A 667 -7.29 -0.24 11.06
CA VAL A 667 -6.29 0.79 10.71
C VAL A 667 -6.32 1.07 9.20
N THR A 668 -6.36 0.03 8.37
CA THR A 668 -6.44 0.15 6.92
C THR A 668 -7.64 0.98 6.47
N GLY A 669 -8.83 0.67 6.97
CA GLY A 669 -10.06 1.37 6.61
C GLY A 669 -10.07 2.83 7.08
N LYS A 670 -9.63 3.11 8.31
CA LYS A 670 -9.56 4.48 8.87
C LYS A 670 -8.59 5.37 8.11
N MET A 671 -7.39 4.86 7.79
CA MET A 671 -6.40 5.62 7.01
C MET A 671 -6.87 5.87 5.57
N ALA A 672 -7.49 4.88 4.93
CA ALA A 672 -8.07 5.05 3.60
C ALA A 672 -9.21 6.06 3.58
N ALA A 673 -10.08 6.04 4.59
CA ALA A 673 -11.15 7.02 4.73
C ALA A 673 -10.59 8.45 4.90
N ALA A 674 -9.57 8.62 5.72
CA ALA A 674 -8.91 9.91 5.93
C ALA A 674 -8.29 10.43 4.62
N MET A 675 -7.57 9.59 3.87
CA MET A 675 -7.00 9.92 2.56
C MET A 675 -8.10 10.34 1.57
N THR A 676 -9.17 9.57 1.49
CA THR A 676 -10.33 9.86 0.62
C THR A 676 -10.98 11.19 0.95
N LYS A 677 -11.22 11.47 2.23
CA LYS A 677 -11.78 12.77 2.67
C LYS A 677 -10.91 13.94 2.26
N GLY A 678 -9.57 13.79 2.34
CA GLY A 678 -8.63 14.81 1.91
C GLY A 678 -8.75 15.11 0.41
N VAL A 679 -8.70 14.08 -0.43
CA VAL A 679 -8.84 14.23 -1.90
C VAL A 679 -10.22 14.80 -2.26
N GLN A 680 -11.28 14.25 -1.71
CA GLN A 680 -12.66 14.62 -2.05
C GLN A 680 -13.12 15.96 -1.43
N SER A 681 -12.29 16.60 -0.60
CA SER A 681 -12.51 18.00 -0.20
C SER A 681 -12.32 18.98 -1.37
N HIS A 682 -11.66 18.55 -2.44
CA HIS A 682 -11.50 19.31 -3.68
C HIS A 682 -12.66 19.03 -4.64
N LYS A 683 -13.22 20.12 -5.19
CA LYS A 683 -14.37 20.00 -6.09
C LYS A 683 -14.03 19.17 -7.34
N ASN A 684 -14.92 18.26 -7.73
CA ASN A 684 -14.79 17.42 -8.92
C ASN A 684 -13.57 16.47 -8.89
N LYS A 685 -13.11 16.10 -7.68
CA LYS A 685 -12.03 15.14 -7.47
C LYS A 685 -12.56 13.93 -6.70
N GLY A 686 -12.11 12.75 -7.08
CA GLY A 686 -12.52 11.50 -6.44
C GLY A 686 -11.38 10.51 -6.28
N THR A 687 -11.56 9.58 -5.36
CA THR A 687 -10.67 8.44 -5.12
C THR A 687 -11.27 7.16 -5.68
N THR A 688 -10.40 6.18 -5.93
CA THR A 688 -10.75 4.83 -6.35
C THR A 688 -10.14 3.84 -5.38
N LEU A 689 -10.91 3.32 -4.44
CA LEU A 689 -10.42 2.28 -3.52
C LEU A 689 -10.02 1.03 -4.29
N LYS A 690 -8.84 0.46 -4.00
CA LYS A 690 -8.32 -0.72 -4.71
C LYS A 690 -7.54 -1.65 -3.78
N HIS A 691 -7.37 -2.94 -4.10
CA HIS A 691 -8.01 -3.73 -5.16
C HIS A 691 -9.03 -4.66 -4.53
N PHE A 692 -10.27 -4.56 -4.90
CA PHE A 692 -11.41 -5.26 -4.28
C PHE A 692 -11.63 -6.65 -4.89
N ALA A 693 -11.29 -7.73 -4.20
CA ALA A 693 -10.65 -7.88 -2.90
C ALA A 693 -9.69 -9.08 -2.92
N GLY A 694 -8.91 -9.22 -1.83
CA GLY A 694 -8.07 -10.41 -1.65
C GLY A 694 -6.83 -10.48 -2.54
N ASN A 695 -6.35 -9.34 -3.09
CA ASN A 695 -5.11 -9.26 -3.86
C ASN A 695 -3.92 -9.15 -2.90
N ASN A 696 -3.41 -10.31 -2.43
CA ASN A 696 -2.37 -10.36 -1.40
C ASN A 696 -1.08 -11.05 -1.86
N GLN A 697 -0.92 -11.31 -3.17
CA GLN A 697 0.31 -11.75 -3.83
C GLN A 697 0.40 -11.17 -5.23
N GLU A 698 1.62 -11.00 -5.75
CA GLU A 698 1.86 -10.49 -7.11
C GLU A 698 2.11 -11.62 -8.11
N PHE A 699 2.63 -12.76 -7.65
CA PHE A 699 2.89 -13.90 -8.52
C PHE A 699 1.58 -14.47 -9.07
N ASN A 700 1.47 -14.52 -10.41
CA ASN A 700 0.25 -14.90 -11.16
C ASN A 700 -1.02 -14.16 -10.70
N ARG A 701 -0.90 -12.90 -10.31
CA ARG A 701 -2.01 -12.11 -9.75
C ARG A 701 -3.24 -12.02 -10.65
N LEU A 702 -3.06 -12.12 -11.98
CA LEU A 702 -4.16 -12.05 -12.95
C LEU A 702 -5.08 -13.28 -12.89
N ASN A 703 -4.54 -14.44 -12.53
CA ASN A 703 -5.23 -15.71 -12.60
C ASN A 703 -5.10 -16.56 -11.32
N ASN A 704 -4.57 -16.00 -10.22
CA ASN A 704 -4.50 -16.71 -8.94
C ASN A 704 -5.86 -16.73 -8.25
N ASN A 705 -6.22 -17.86 -7.67
CA ASN A 705 -7.44 -18.06 -6.90
C ASN A 705 -7.15 -18.00 -5.40
N SER A 706 -7.53 -16.91 -4.75
CA SER A 706 -7.46 -16.72 -3.30
C SER A 706 -8.59 -17.51 -2.62
N LYS A 707 -8.25 -18.68 -2.06
CA LYS A 707 -9.22 -19.55 -1.38
C LYS A 707 -9.28 -19.21 0.10
N MET A 708 -10.47 -18.84 0.60
CA MET A 708 -10.67 -18.42 2.00
C MET A 708 -12.07 -18.71 2.48
N SER A 709 -12.23 -18.87 3.80
CA SER A 709 -13.55 -19.01 4.42
C SER A 709 -14.36 -17.71 4.28
N GLU A 710 -15.67 -17.81 4.31
CA GLU A 710 -16.57 -16.64 4.29
C GLU A 710 -16.28 -15.72 5.49
N ARG A 711 -15.96 -16.30 6.65
CA ARG A 711 -15.60 -15.56 7.86
C ARG A 711 -14.32 -14.74 7.65
N ALA A 712 -13.26 -15.36 7.14
CA ALA A 712 -12.01 -14.66 6.85
C ALA A 712 -12.22 -13.54 5.82
N LEU A 713 -12.97 -13.83 4.75
CA LEU A 713 -13.32 -12.85 3.73
C LEU A 713 -13.98 -11.62 4.34
N ARG A 714 -15.01 -11.78 5.19
CA ARG A 714 -15.80 -10.69 5.78
C ARG A 714 -15.08 -9.95 6.91
N GLU A 715 -14.44 -10.68 7.82
CA GLU A 715 -13.82 -10.07 9.01
C GLU A 715 -12.45 -9.43 8.72
N ILE A 716 -11.74 -9.87 7.66
CA ILE A 716 -10.38 -9.42 7.35
C ILE A 716 -10.31 -8.70 5.99
N TYR A 717 -10.63 -9.40 4.88
CA TYR A 717 -10.31 -8.92 3.54
C TYR A 717 -11.30 -7.89 2.98
N LEU A 718 -12.55 -7.92 3.44
CA LEU A 718 -13.60 -6.95 3.08
C LEU A 718 -13.73 -5.82 4.11
N ARG A 719 -13.34 -6.05 5.37
CA ARG A 719 -13.62 -5.12 6.48
C ARG A 719 -12.99 -3.75 6.29
N GLY A 720 -11.75 -3.67 5.78
CA GLY A 720 -11.10 -2.40 5.49
C GLY A 720 -11.82 -1.57 4.43
N PHE A 721 -12.33 -2.24 3.37
CA PHE A 721 -13.16 -1.60 2.33
C PHE A 721 -14.48 -1.09 2.91
N GLN A 722 -15.16 -1.90 3.72
CA GLN A 722 -16.39 -1.52 4.37
C GLN A 722 -16.23 -0.23 5.18
N ILE A 723 -15.24 -0.18 6.07
CA ILE A 723 -14.95 0.99 6.91
C ILE A 723 -14.65 2.22 6.05
N ALA A 724 -13.81 2.06 5.00
CA ALA A 724 -13.46 3.17 4.13
C ALA A 724 -14.68 3.72 3.36
N ILE A 725 -15.57 2.84 2.87
CA ILE A 725 -16.80 3.23 2.17
C ILE A 725 -17.78 3.95 3.12
N GLU A 726 -18.02 3.37 4.29
CA GLU A 726 -18.96 3.93 5.28
C GLU A 726 -18.49 5.28 5.83
N ASP A 727 -17.18 5.45 6.06
CA ASP A 727 -16.60 6.66 6.64
C ASP A 727 -16.36 7.79 5.65
N SER A 728 -16.26 7.52 4.32
CA SER A 728 -15.77 8.54 3.36
C SER A 728 -16.49 8.60 2.01
N GLU A 729 -17.38 7.68 1.70
CA GLU A 729 -18.17 7.62 0.44
C GLU A 729 -17.29 7.85 -0.82
N PRO A 730 -16.30 6.97 -1.12
CA PRO A 730 -15.42 7.15 -2.27
C PRO A 730 -16.18 7.10 -3.60
N HIS A 731 -15.76 7.92 -4.57
CA HIS A 731 -16.46 8.04 -5.86
C HIS A 731 -16.25 6.85 -6.79
N ALA A 732 -15.21 6.04 -6.56
CA ALA A 732 -14.97 4.83 -7.34
C ALA A 732 -14.34 3.71 -6.50
N LEU A 733 -14.41 2.50 -7.05
CA LEU A 733 -13.76 1.30 -6.53
C LEU A 733 -13.25 0.48 -7.72
N MET A 734 -12.03 -0.07 -7.57
CA MET A 734 -11.41 -0.94 -8.58
C MET A 734 -11.40 -2.37 -8.07
N THR A 735 -11.93 -3.30 -8.89
CA THR A 735 -11.87 -4.73 -8.60
C THR A 735 -10.45 -5.26 -8.80
N SER A 736 -10.09 -6.29 -8.06
CA SER A 736 -8.79 -6.96 -8.20
C SER A 736 -8.76 -7.92 -9.39
N TYR A 737 -7.56 -8.37 -9.75
CA TYR A 737 -7.37 -9.36 -10.82
C TYR A 737 -7.78 -10.77 -10.43
N ASN A 738 -7.46 -11.15 -9.18
CA ASN A 738 -7.55 -12.52 -8.70
C ASN A 738 -8.98 -13.06 -8.63
N LEU A 739 -9.07 -14.39 -8.55
CA LEU A 739 -10.30 -15.07 -8.16
C LEU A 739 -10.43 -15.12 -6.63
N ILE A 740 -11.66 -15.21 -6.14
CA ILE A 740 -12.00 -15.61 -4.78
C ILE A 740 -12.86 -16.87 -4.88
N ASN A 741 -12.40 -17.98 -4.29
CA ASN A 741 -13.09 -19.26 -4.28
C ASN A 741 -13.61 -19.69 -5.68
N GLY A 742 -12.79 -19.45 -6.71
CA GLY A 742 -13.07 -19.88 -8.08
C GLY A 742 -13.83 -18.89 -8.96
N ILE A 743 -14.20 -17.71 -8.45
CA ILE A 743 -14.88 -16.66 -9.23
C ILE A 743 -14.02 -15.41 -9.24
N HIS A 744 -13.76 -14.86 -10.42
CA HIS A 744 -13.03 -13.59 -10.54
C HIS A 744 -13.77 -12.45 -9.84
N THR A 745 -13.06 -11.63 -9.11
CA THR A 745 -13.66 -10.51 -8.36
C THR A 745 -14.38 -9.53 -9.28
N SER A 746 -13.86 -9.29 -10.48
CA SER A 746 -14.39 -8.33 -11.45
C SER A 746 -15.69 -8.80 -12.15
N SER A 747 -16.07 -10.08 -12.01
CA SER A 747 -17.33 -10.61 -12.55
C SER A 747 -18.18 -11.33 -11.51
N ASN A 748 -17.94 -11.07 -10.22
CA ASN A 748 -18.68 -11.73 -9.14
C ASN A 748 -19.86 -10.88 -8.65
N PRO A 749 -21.12 -11.18 -9.06
CA PRO A 749 -22.27 -10.39 -8.66
C PRO A 749 -22.55 -10.46 -7.14
N GLN A 750 -22.10 -11.51 -6.45
CA GLN A 750 -22.22 -11.59 -5.00
C GLN A 750 -21.39 -10.49 -4.31
N LEU A 751 -20.18 -10.23 -4.82
CA LEU A 751 -19.34 -9.14 -4.33
C LEU A 751 -19.85 -7.77 -4.81
N LEU A 752 -20.13 -7.64 -6.12
CA LEU A 752 -20.36 -6.33 -6.74
C LEU A 752 -21.78 -5.80 -6.49
N ILE A 753 -22.78 -6.67 -6.43
CA ILE A 753 -24.18 -6.28 -6.21
C ILE A 753 -24.58 -6.50 -4.77
N ASN A 754 -24.43 -7.73 -4.24
CA ASN A 754 -24.91 -8.01 -2.89
C ASN A 754 -24.11 -7.27 -1.83
N VAL A 755 -22.79 -7.38 -1.83
CA VAL A 755 -21.95 -6.73 -0.81
C VAL A 755 -21.87 -5.22 -1.05
N LEU A 756 -21.35 -4.78 -2.19
CA LEU A 756 -21.10 -3.35 -2.41
C LEU A 756 -22.41 -2.54 -2.45
N ARG A 757 -23.38 -2.98 -3.25
CA ARG A 757 -24.61 -2.19 -3.45
C ARG A 757 -25.62 -2.39 -2.35
N SER A 758 -25.97 -3.66 -2.03
CA SER A 758 -27.05 -3.94 -1.07
C SER A 758 -26.60 -3.83 0.40
N GLU A 759 -25.45 -4.44 0.77
CA GLU A 759 -25.01 -4.45 2.17
C GLU A 759 -24.39 -3.10 2.60
N TRP A 760 -23.54 -2.49 1.73
CA TRP A 760 -22.79 -1.28 2.09
C TRP A 760 -23.31 -0.01 1.42
N ASN A 761 -24.36 -0.10 0.59
CA ASN A 761 -24.96 1.04 -0.11
C ASN A 761 -23.92 1.89 -0.90
N PHE A 762 -22.88 1.23 -1.45
CA PHE A 762 -21.86 1.90 -2.24
C PHE A 762 -22.47 2.52 -3.50
N LYS A 763 -22.30 3.83 -3.70
CA LYS A 763 -22.92 4.59 -4.79
C LYS A 763 -21.96 4.88 -5.94
N GLY A 764 -20.65 4.70 -5.72
CA GLY A 764 -19.62 5.06 -6.68
C GLY A 764 -19.54 4.15 -7.91
N LEU A 765 -18.63 4.49 -8.82
CA LEU A 765 -18.29 3.70 -10.00
C LEU A 765 -17.52 2.44 -9.59
N ILE A 766 -17.86 1.30 -10.15
CA ILE A 766 -17.06 0.07 -10.07
C ILE A 766 -16.33 -0.09 -11.39
N MET A 767 -14.99 -0.10 -11.35
CA MET A 767 -14.16 -0.33 -12.54
C MET A 767 -13.28 -1.57 -12.37
N THR A 768 -12.81 -2.14 -13.47
CA THR A 768 -11.79 -3.18 -13.43
C THR A 768 -10.42 -2.60 -13.11
N ASP A 769 -9.50 -3.43 -12.64
CA ASP A 769 -8.08 -3.18 -12.84
C ASP A 769 -7.73 -3.29 -14.34
N TRP A 770 -6.48 -3.03 -14.75
CA TRP A 770 -6.11 -2.85 -16.17
C TRP A 770 -5.88 -4.18 -16.90
N SER A 771 -6.36 -4.29 -18.13
CA SER A 771 -5.99 -5.35 -19.08
C SER A 771 -6.45 -6.77 -18.73
N HIS A 772 -7.61 -6.94 -18.10
CA HIS A 772 -8.18 -8.25 -17.72
C HIS A 772 -8.38 -9.22 -18.90
N SER A 773 -8.63 -8.71 -20.11
CA SER A 773 -8.95 -9.53 -21.28
C SER A 773 -7.75 -9.93 -22.13
N PHE A 774 -6.56 -9.35 -21.88
CA PHE A 774 -5.45 -9.48 -22.81
C PHE A 774 -4.47 -10.59 -22.47
N TYR A 775 -4.34 -11.01 -21.21
CA TYR A 775 -3.26 -11.90 -20.80
C TYR A 775 -3.69 -12.92 -19.74
N SER A 776 -3.34 -14.17 -20.01
CA SER A 776 -2.89 -15.06 -18.94
C SER A 776 -1.44 -14.66 -18.64
N GLU A 777 -1.11 -14.32 -17.41
CA GLU A 777 0.26 -13.97 -17.00
C GLU A 777 1.22 -15.12 -17.30
N PHE A 778 0.75 -16.35 -17.17
CA PHE A 778 1.49 -17.56 -17.47
C PHE A 778 0.67 -18.49 -18.39
N GLU A 779 1.28 -19.00 -19.48
CA GLU A 779 0.65 -19.95 -20.39
C GLU A 779 0.12 -21.24 -19.70
N ILE A 780 0.59 -21.54 -18.51
CA ILE A 780 0.27 -22.74 -17.73
C ILE A 780 -0.80 -22.50 -16.64
N SER A 781 -1.34 -21.29 -16.55
CA SER A 781 -2.35 -20.97 -15.55
C SER A 781 -3.63 -21.80 -15.74
N LYS A 782 -4.17 -22.32 -14.64
CA LYS A 782 -5.40 -23.11 -14.60
C LYS A 782 -6.64 -22.28 -14.96
N TYR A 783 -6.65 -21.02 -14.54
CA TYR A 783 -7.79 -20.14 -14.71
C TYR A 783 -7.60 -19.22 -15.92
N PRO A 784 -8.61 -19.11 -16.80
CA PRO A 784 -8.51 -18.25 -17.99
C PRO A 784 -8.65 -16.77 -17.60
N PRO A 785 -8.17 -15.85 -18.47
CA PRO A 785 -8.51 -14.43 -18.38
C PRO A 785 -10.03 -14.24 -18.56
N GLN A 786 -10.53 -13.14 -17.99
CA GLN A 786 -11.93 -12.77 -18.15
C GLN A 786 -12.21 -12.01 -19.44
N SER A 787 -13.42 -12.20 -19.96
CA SER A 787 -13.94 -11.43 -21.08
C SER A 787 -14.71 -10.18 -20.61
N ALA A 788 -14.77 -9.15 -21.45
CA ALA A 788 -15.59 -7.95 -21.21
C ALA A 788 -17.07 -8.31 -20.96
N PHE A 789 -17.57 -9.35 -21.60
CA PHE A 789 -18.94 -9.85 -21.43
C PHE A 789 -19.19 -10.31 -19.98
N GLU A 790 -18.31 -11.16 -19.43
CA GLU A 790 -18.45 -11.68 -18.07
C GLU A 790 -18.34 -10.56 -17.03
N ILE A 791 -17.45 -9.60 -17.26
CA ILE A 791 -17.21 -8.44 -16.40
C ILE A 791 -18.48 -7.58 -16.30
N ILE A 792 -19.05 -7.16 -17.43
CA ILE A 792 -20.25 -6.31 -17.47
C ILE A 792 -21.47 -7.07 -16.93
N LYS A 793 -21.63 -8.34 -17.32
CA LYS A 793 -22.71 -9.20 -16.83
C LYS A 793 -22.64 -9.43 -15.31
N GLY A 794 -21.42 -9.44 -14.73
CA GLY A 794 -21.17 -9.56 -13.30
C GLY A 794 -21.47 -8.31 -12.48
N GLY A 795 -21.77 -7.17 -13.13
CA GLY A 795 -22.12 -5.92 -12.46
C GLY A 795 -20.97 -4.91 -12.29
N ASN A 796 -19.81 -5.15 -12.93
CA ASN A 796 -18.76 -4.14 -13.06
C ASN A 796 -19.23 -3.08 -14.07
N ASN A 797 -19.05 -1.80 -13.76
CA ASN A 797 -19.67 -0.75 -14.57
C ASN A 797 -18.84 -0.38 -15.80
N ILE A 798 -17.51 -0.46 -15.70
CA ILE A 798 -16.61 -0.10 -16.79
C ILE A 798 -15.36 -0.97 -16.81
N MET A 799 -15.01 -1.45 -17.98
CA MET A 799 -13.77 -2.17 -18.21
C MET A 799 -12.64 -1.21 -18.60
N MET A 800 -11.50 -1.28 -17.91
CA MET A 800 -10.36 -0.41 -18.11
C MET A 800 -9.11 -1.17 -18.58
N PRO A 801 -8.28 -0.59 -19.45
CA PRO A 801 -8.61 0.55 -20.34
C PRO A 801 -9.62 0.19 -21.41
N GLY A 802 -9.86 -1.12 -21.62
CA GLY A 802 -10.67 -1.68 -22.68
C GLY A 802 -10.04 -1.58 -24.06
N GLY A 803 -10.72 -2.10 -25.09
CA GLY A 803 -10.26 -2.08 -26.48
C GLY A 803 -11.37 -2.34 -27.47
N GLU A 804 -11.04 -2.22 -28.76
CA GLU A 804 -11.99 -2.50 -29.86
C GLU A 804 -12.56 -3.92 -29.81
N ASN A 805 -11.70 -4.89 -29.44
CA ASN A 805 -12.13 -6.29 -29.32
C ASN A 805 -13.17 -6.47 -28.20
N ASP A 806 -13.01 -5.76 -27.08
CA ASP A 806 -13.91 -5.81 -25.94
C ASP A 806 -15.28 -5.22 -26.32
N TYR A 807 -15.26 -4.07 -26.99
CA TYR A 807 -16.47 -3.46 -27.54
C TYR A 807 -17.20 -4.38 -28.51
N ASN A 808 -16.49 -4.95 -29.48
CA ASN A 808 -17.06 -5.86 -30.46
C ASN A 808 -17.65 -7.11 -29.80
N LEU A 809 -17.02 -7.64 -28.77
CA LEU A 809 -17.53 -8.77 -28.00
C LEU A 809 -18.84 -8.42 -27.29
N LEU A 810 -18.95 -7.24 -26.67
CA LEU A 810 -20.21 -6.82 -26.05
C LEU A 810 -21.35 -6.75 -27.08
N MET A 811 -21.08 -6.19 -28.27
CA MET A 811 -22.06 -6.11 -29.36
C MET A 811 -22.44 -7.49 -29.92
N GLU A 812 -21.46 -8.40 -30.01
CA GLU A 812 -21.73 -9.81 -30.40
C GLU A 812 -22.67 -10.48 -29.39
N LYS A 813 -22.32 -10.39 -28.07
CA LYS A 813 -23.11 -11.05 -27.02
C LYS A 813 -24.48 -10.43 -26.81
N LEU A 814 -24.65 -9.16 -27.14
CA LEU A 814 -25.98 -8.51 -27.20
C LEU A 814 -26.82 -9.09 -28.34
N ASN A 815 -26.23 -9.28 -29.54
CA ASN A 815 -26.92 -9.90 -30.68
C ASN A 815 -27.26 -11.37 -30.42
N ASP A 816 -26.44 -12.08 -29.64
CA ASP A 816 -26.68 -13.47 -29.22
C ASP A 816 -27.70 -13.59 -28.07
N GLU A 817 -28.26 -12.50 -27.58
CA GLU A 817 -29.18 -12.42 -26.43
C GLU A 817 -28.60 -12.96 -25.13
N LEU A 818 -27.28 -13.06 -25.02
CA LEU A 818 -26.53 -13.44 -23.79
C LEU A 818 -26.32 -12.25 -22.88
N LEU A 819 -26.16 -11.06 -23.46
CA LEU A 819 -26.15 -9.78 -22.79
C LEU A 819 -27.43 -9.04 -23.12
N THR A 820 -28.03 -8.35 -22.18
CA THR A 820 -29.25 -7.59 -22.41
C THR A 820 -28.97 -6.08 -22.46
N ARG A 821 -29.89 -5.33 -23.07
CA ARG A 821 -29.86 -3.87 -23.05
C ARG A 821 -29.87 -3.33 -21.61
N ASP A 822 -30.61 -3.98 -20.70
CA ASP A 822 -30.69 -3.58 -19.29
C ASP A 822 -29.36 -3.79 -18.59
N ASP A 823 -28.59 -4.83 -18.90
CA ASP A 823 -27.24 -5.01 -18.39
C ASP A 823 -26.33 -3.81 -18.75
N LEU A 824 -26.39 -3.38 -20.04
CA LEU A 824 -25.64 -2.21 -20.52
C LEU A 824 -26.15 -0.91 -19.87
N LEU A 825 -27.45 -0.71 -19.76
CA LEU A 825 -28.05 0.47 -19.14
C LEU A 825 -27.63 0.58 -17.65
N ASN A 826 -27.65 -0.52 -16.92
CA ASN A 826 -27.26 -0.56 -15.51
C ASN A 826 -25.77 -0.13 -15.33
N CYS A 827 -24.89 -0.63 -16.18
CA CYS A 827 -23.48 -0.27 -16.13
C CYS A 827 -23.24 1.17 -16.61
N ALA A 828 -23.74 1.55 -17.80
CA ALA A 828 -23.60 2.88 -18.39
C ALA A 828 -24.18 3.97 -17.51
N SER A 829 -25.28 3.71 -16.77
CA SER A 829 -25.89 4.67 -15.86
C SER A 829 -24.94 5.10 -14.75
N LYS A 830 -24.18 4.18 -14.17
CA LYS A 830 -23.19 4.51 -13.14
C LYS A 830 -21.99 5.26 -13.70
N VAL A 831 -21.53 4.87 -14.90
CA VAL A 831 -20.46 5.61 -15.58
C VAL A 831 -20.89 7.06 -15.85
N TYR A 832 -22.06 7.25 -16.41
CA TYR A 832 -22.62 8.57 -16.74
C TYR A 832 -22.85 9.41 -15.46
N GLU A 833 -23.41 8.82 -14.41
CA GLU A 833 -23.64 9.48 -13.12
C GLU A 833 -22.34 10.07 -12.55
N ILE A 834 -21.23 9.32 -12.56
CA ILE A 834 -19.95 9.79 -12.03
C ILE A 834 -19.28 10.78 -12.99
N ILE A 835 -19.41 10.62 -14.31
CA ILE A 835 -18.98 11.63 -15.28
C ILE A 835 -19.65 12.98 -14.97
N GLU A 836 -20.96 12.98 -14.80
CA GLU A 836 -21.71 14.19 -14.48
C GLU A 836 -21.35 14.77 -13.09
N LEU A 837 -21.15 13.91 -12.09
CA LEU A 837 -20.79 14.33 -10.75
C LEU A 837 -19.45 15.06 -10.73
N LEU A 838 -18.43 14.51 -11.41
CA LEU A 838 -17.05 15.02 -11.34
C LEU A 838 -16.71 16.08 -12.40
N ASN A 839 -17.70 16.54 -13.19
CA ASN A 839 -17.55 17.61 -14.17
C ASN A 839 -18.51 18.80 -13.94
N LYS A 840 -19.26 18.78 -12.82
CA LYS A 840 -20.16 19.89 -12.44
C LYS A 840 -19.36 21.11 -11.92
#